data_8d719d451ec2614962dc33cebb2f6ba9
#
_entry.id   8d719d451ec2614962dc33cebb2f6ba9
#
_cell.length_a   1.000
_cell.length_b   1.000
_cell.length_c   1.000
_cell.angle_alpha   90.00
_cell.angle_beta   90.00
_cell.angle_gamma   90.00
#
_symmetry.space_group_name_H-M   'P 1'
#
loop_
_entity.id
_entity.type
_entity.pdbx_description
1 polymer ?
#
loop_
_entity_poly.entity_id
_entity_poly.type
_entity_poly.pdbx_seq_one_letter_code
_entity_poly.pdbx_strand_id
1 'polypeptide(L)'
;MGANLLGLSMGVRRWSAIGLTLIMLVSGCIGPFANNDTDPADEEDLPPVLTFNGVSDIDWGSLVPVSGTISDESPTTVTVTISFSIPWGTLYETPDANGAWDFNMAGLAPGDYSVTVSATDAAGQSSESFTENFTVRPPVETQAQITIWRTQVWYEEGEEVQVTGQVGHTYLETCTVTMFYDSGDEISPDAVSFDGTSGFFSLSLGELQGSVNGTAQSDCGLFTESTASASFQVSPLDEQVNDQDGDGIPDEEDDCADGASFASSPTTDYDADGCYDISEDLDDDNDGVGDPYDDCPKGQLGWQSTPANDHDGDGCRDIDEDDDDDGDGITDSEDRCPGSPYGWTSNFVSDYDRDGCRDSDSDSDDDDDGIIDGLDSCPKGVIGWIPDASNDRDSDGCRDSDEDTDDDNDSVPDTNDTCPETLPGFLVNEFGCAPYEWDSDNDGVMDDTDQCYGTPLGLEVNEQGCADLDGDGVFANVDQCPDSQERWTADAVGCTVIQYPVPWDTGPYSINPMGRVGPMTIATTSGTWQIQNAWDGNSTYLFIFNYKSSSYMASLWGQNVGNLLAATPDNTHIFFGSYDTDYANDIATMESRVNNWLNAQSQEKRESWNGRIRYVDQRAGEASGSINGVINDWNAFYYAIDRLQRWRQIGSLFDWQTQSCCYRLDYIANEPAMFNKEFEVEKRREDPAITTVDVFVGERHSGGWGGGYTTKTSALLPDAATMATFNTLEVFLEHSCSEHKDRYGIDDDGDGSADRYAGCHEWDYLHYLKICDEDNSSVCGTEFVRYITTYGREGRWITDISPLLWMVKNGGNRSFTYQGANGGWLNVTLMFSTWDDDGLRPTHGEKAFSGGNFNSDYNNESKYDRRYDVNTSTQWDKVEIAAIVTGHGFGQDPNNCAEFCNHEHRFSMNGKDVTHDFPEAGNSSVGSDRQGCQKSVGDGTVANQKGSWPYGRAGWCPGLDVAPWLHDIT
;
A
#
# COMPACT_ATOMS: atom_id res chain seq x y z
N MET A 1 -9.64 11.38 -51.01
CA MET A 1 -10.27 10.08 -50.83
C MET A 1 -9.25 9.00 -51.11
N GLY A 2 -8.98 8.17 -50.18
CA GLY A 2 -8.22 6.94 -50.36
C GLY A 2 -8.74 5.91 -49.40
N ALA A 3 -9.63 5.06 -49.85
CA ALA A 3 -9.81 3.81 -49.12
C ALA A 3 -8.81 2.84 -49.75
N ASN A 4 -7.86 2.42 -48.92
CA ASN A 4 -6.98 1.30 -49.27
C ASN A 4 -7.46 0.11 -48.45
N LEU A 5 -8.02 -0.87 -49.09
CA LEU A 5 -8.29 -2.16 -48.48
C LEU A 5 -7.00 -2.96 -48.46
N LEU A 6 -6.46 -3.18 -47.32
CA LEU A 6 -5.39 -4.15 -47.10
C LEU A 6 -6.03 -5.52 -46.93
N GLY A 7 -5.52 -6.41 -47.64
CA GLY A 7 -5.84 -7.75 -47.87
C GLY A 7 -6.65 -8.58 -46.91
N LEU A 8 -7.17 -9.67 -47.39
CA LEU A 8 -7.57 -10.81 -46.58
C LEU A 8 -6.35 -11.31 -45.81
N SER A 9 -6.37 -11.11 -44.50
CA SER A 9 -5.46 -11.82 -43.59
C SER A 9 -6.14 -13.16 -43.29
N MET A 10 -5.55 -14.22 -43.74
CA MET A 10 -5.89 -15.55 -43.24
C MET A 10 -4.96 -15.84 -42.08
N GLY A 11 -5.38 -15.54 -40.89
CA GLY A 11 -4.68 -15.92 -39.69
C GLY A 11 -5.05 -17.35 -39.31
N VAL A 12 -4.09 -18.24 -39.38
CA VAL A 12 -4.21 -19.53 -38.74
C VAL A 12 -3.62 -19.42 -37.37
N ARG A 13 -4.47 -19.51 -36.42
CA ARG A 13 -4.10 -19.61 -35.05
C ARG A 13 -4.11 -21.09 -34.68
N ARG A 14 -2.94 -21.69 -34.54
CA ARG A 14 -2.83 -23.06 -34.04
C ARG A 14 -2.80 -23.07 -32.53
N TRP A 15 -3.65 -23.86 -31.94
CA TRP A 15 -3.48 -24.27 -30.55
C TRP A 15 -2.11 -24.92 -30.40
N SER A 16 -1.20 -24.30 -29.75
CA SER A 16 -0.05 -24.99 -29.17
C SER A 16 -0.58 -25.69 -27.93
N ALA A 17 -0.92 -26.96 -28.05
CA ALA A 17 -1.11 -27.81 -26.90
C ALA A 17 0.17 -27.78 -26.07
N ILE A 18 0.22 -27.02 -25.01
CA ILE A 18 1.21 -27.20 -23.95
C ILE A 18 0.89 -28.55 -23.34
N GLY A 19 1.67 -29.53 -23.69
CA GLY A 19 1.62 -30.83 -23.08
C GLY A 19 1.99 -30.72 -21.61
N LEU A 20 0.98 -30.71 -20.77
CA LEU A 20 1.14 -30.96 -19.34
C LEU A 20 1.60 -32.43 -19.24
N THR A 21 2.86 -32.64 -19.02
CA THR A 21 3.40 -33.97 -18.70
C THR A 21 3.03 -34.28 -17.26
N LEU A 22 1.84 -34.85 -17.10
CA LEU A 22 1.40 -35.42 -15.83
C LEU A 22 2.22 -36.68 -15.60
N ILE A 23 3.22 -36.63 -14.74
CA ILE A 23 3.94 -37.80 -14.25
C ILE A 23 3.02 -38.53 -13.29
N MET A 24 2.26 -39.50 -13.79
CA MET A 24 1.64 -40.50 -12.94
C MET A 24 2.71 -41.50 -12.46
N LEU A 25 3.01 -41.44 -11.19
CA LEU A 25 3.70 -42.52 -10.47
C LEU A 25 2.75 -43.73 -10.36
N VAL A 26 3.01 -44.73 -11.20
CA VAL A 26 2.41 -46.06 -11.01
C VAL A 26 3.48 -46.96 -10.40
N SER A 27 3.29 -47.27 -9.12
CA SER A 27 4.02 -48.31 -8.43
C SER A 27 3.57 -49.69 -8.93
N GLY A 28 4.47 -50.48 -9.36
CA GLY A 28 4.23 -51.87 -9.71
C GLY A 28 5.49 -52.70 -9.72
N CYS A 29 5.69 -53.50 -8.69
CA CYS A 29 6.71 -54.54 -8.58
C CYS A 29 6.62 -55.57 -9.72
N ILE A 30 7.74 -56.10 -10.17
CA ILE A 30 8.14 -57.53 -10.25
C ILE A 30 9.52 -57.62 -10.97
N GLY A 31 10.49 -58.20 -10.28
CA GLY A 31 11.82 -58.60 -10.88
C GLY A 31 11.77 -59.97 -11.51
N PRO A 32 12.89 -60.75 -11.69
CA PRO A 32 14.23 -60.30 -12.08
C PRO A 32 14.69 -61.03 -13.39
N PHE A 33 15.84 -60.68 -14.01
CA PHE A 33 16.87 -61.57 -14.50
C PHE A 33 17.87 -60.90 -15.45
N ALA A 34 19.11 -61.19 -15.09
CA ALA A 34 20.28 -61.34 -15.93
C ALA A 34 21.25 -60.16 -16.15
N ASN A 35 22.37 -60.34 -15.56
CA ASN A 35 23.69 -59.69 -15.73
C ASN A 35 23.99 -59.17 -17.13
N ASN A 36 24.53 -57.97 -17.17
CA ASN A 36 25.79 -57.73 -17.88
C ASN A 36 26.52 -56.52 -17.21
N ASP A 37 27.73 -56.75 -16.79
CA ASP A 37 28.66 -55.73 -16.33
C ASP A 37 28.88 -54.68 -17.40
N THR A 38 28.52 -53.45 -17.07
CA THR A 38 29.16 -52.25 -17.56
C THR A 38 29.37 -51.35 -16.35
N ASP A 39 30.60 -50.88 -16.15
CA ASP A 39 31.00 -49.89 -15.16
C ASP A 39 29.94 -48.78 -15.02
N PRO A 40 29.57 -48.32 -13.79
CA PRO A 40 28.88 -47.06 -13.64
C PRO A 40 29.86 -45.96 -14.16
N ALA A 41 29.42 -45.27 -15.19
CA ALA A 41 30.02 -44.00 -15.54
C ALA A 41 29.97 -43.12 -14.28
N ASP A 42 31.11 -42.57 -13.87
CA ASP A 42 31.20 -41.53 -12.87
C ASP A 42 30.14 -40.49 -13.26
N GLU A 43 29.06 -40.30 -12.44
CA GLU A 43 28.27 -39.08 -12.48
C GLU A 43 29.26 -37.98 -12.08
N GLU A 44 29.50 -37.02 -12.97
CA GLU A 44 30.33 -35.87 -12.64
C GLU A 44 29.65 -35.16 -11.48
N ASP A 45 30.32 -35.18 -10.34
CA ASP A 45 29.95 -34.37 -9.16
C ASP A 45 29.98 -32.89 -9.56
N LEU A 46 28.84 -32.22 -9.58
CA LEU A 46 28.66 -30.85 -10.04
C LEU A 46 28.52 -29.90 -8.86
N PRO A 47 28.99 -28.65 -8.96
CA PRO A 47 28.80 -27.66 -7.89
C PRO A 47 27.31 -27.45 -7.56
N PRO A 48 26.95 -27.28 -6.31
CA PRO A 48 25.56 -27.04 -5.90
C PRO A 48 25.01 -25.77 -6.53
N VAL A 49 23.77 -25.82 -6.98
CA VAL A 49 23.05 -24.65 -7.49
C VAL A 49 22.17 -24.08 -6.36
N LEU A 50 22.55 -22.91 -5.88
CA LEU A 50 21.86 -22.19 -4.81
C LEU A 50 20.82 -21.24 -5.40
N THR A 51 19.62 -21.25 -4.83
CA THR A 51 18.68 -20.13 -4.96
C THR A 51 18.54 -19.43 -3.62
N PHE A 52 18.33 -18.15 -3.65
CA PHE A 52 18.16 -17.31 -2.47
C PHE A 52 16.92 -16.45 -2.65
N ASN A 53 15.97 -16.51 -1.71
CA ASN A 53 14.69 -15.82 -1.81
C ASN A 53 14.78 -14.29 -1.54
N GLY A 54 15.99 -13.80 -1.19
CA GLY A 54 16.21 -12.42 -0.82
C GLY A 54 15.88 -12.12 0.64
N VAL A 55 16.08 -10.87 1.03
CA VAL A 55 15.73 -10.33 2.35
C VAL A 55 15.19 -8.92 2.17
N SER A 56 14.00 -8.67 2.72
CA SER A 56 13.40 -7.33 2.72
C SER A 56 13.76 -6.52 3.96
N ASP A 57 13.52 -5.21 3.91
CA ASP A 57 13.60 -4.35 5.08
C ASP A 57 12.61 -4.80 6.16
N ILE A 58 13.05 -4.75 7.40
CA ILE A 58 12.25 -5.17 8.57
C ILE A 58 12.22 -4.09 9.64
N ASP A 59 11.29 -4.20 10.56
CA ASP A 59 11.24 -3.36 11.75
C ASP A 59 12.05 -3.98 12.89
N TRP A 60 12.66 -3.14 13.73
CA TRP A 60 13.48 -3.59 14.85
C TRP A 60 12.70 -4.50 15.79
N GLY A 61 13.35 -5.58 16.21
CA GLY A 61 12.74 -6.61 17.03
C GLY A 61 12.12 -7.76 16.22
N SER A 62 11.96 -7.60 14.91
CA SER A 62 11.51 -8.66 14.02
C SER A 62 12.63 -9.62 13.68
N LEU A 63 12.28 -10.83 13.28
CA LEU A 63 13.23 -11.81 12.74
C LEU A 63 13.56 -11.47 11.29
N VAL A 64 14.82 -11.63 10.90
CA VAL A 64 15.26 -11.56 9.50
C VAL A 64 15.20 -12.98 8.93
N PRO A 65 14.21 -13.30 8.11
CA PRO A 65 14.15 -14.60 7.46
C PRO A 65 15.15 -14.68 6.31
N VAL A 66 15.96 -15.69 6.28
CA VAL A 66 16.95 -15.98 5.23
C VAL A 66 16.69 -17.39 4.75
N SER A 67 16.23 -17.55 3.50
CA SER A 67 15.82 -18.87 3.02
C SER A 67 16.13 -19.08 1.52
N GLY A 68 16.05 -20.31 1.09
CA GLY A 68 16.25 -20.64 -0.31
C GLY A 68 16.21 -22.13 -0.58
N THR A 69 16.65 -22.52 -1.75
CA THR A 69 16.77 -23.94 -2.12
C THR A 69 18.12 -24.26 -2.72
N ILE A 70 18.52 -25.51 -2.57
CA ILE A 70 19.71 -26.11 -3.17
C ILE A 70 19.27 -27.20 -4.14
N SER A 71 19.81 -27.16 -5.34
CA SER A 71 19.75 -28.27 -6.30
C SER A 71 21.14 -28.91 -6.36
N ASP A 72 21.23 -30.12 -5.88
CA ASP A 72 22.44 -30.93 -5.80
C ASP A 72 22.04 -32.41 -5.84
N GLU A 73 22.95 -33.31 -6.26
CA GLU A 73 22.70 -34.75 -6.23
C GLU A 73 22.55 -35.34 -4.82
N SER A 74 23.06 -34.62 -3.81
CA SER A 74 22.96 -34.96 -2.40
C SER A 74 22.69 -33.73 -1.51
N PRO A 75 21.53 -33.07 -1.62
CA PRO A 75 21.27 -31.79 -0.97
C PRO A 75 21.56 -31.76 0.54
N THR A 76 21.33 -32.86 1.24
CA THR A 76 21.56 -32.97 2.70
C THR A 76 23.05 -33.03 3.09
N THR A 77 23.96 -33.10 2.13
CA THR A 77 25.42 -33.04 2.38
C THR A 77 26.02 -31.69 2.03
N VAL A 78 25.22 -30.80 1.45
CA VAL A 78 25.62 -29.41 1.15
C VAL A 78 25.56 -28.57 2.42
N THR A 79 26.54 -27.69 2.57
CA THR A 79 26.56 -26.67 3.65
C THR A 79 26.26 -25.31 3.06
N VAL A 80 25.15 -24.71 3.50
CA VAL A 80 24.82 -23.31 3.19
C VAL A 80 25.53 -22.41 4.18
N THR A 81 26.29 -21.48 3.69
CA THR A 81 27.04 -20.50 4.47
C THR A 81 26.37 -19.15 4.37
N ILE A 82 25.92 -18.61 5.51
CA ILE A 82 25.21 -17.34 5.63
C ILE A 82 26.10 -16.36 6.39
N SER A 83 26.49 -15.25 5.78
CA SER A 83 27.36 -14.25 6.38
C SER A 83 26.68 -12.87 6.38
N PHE A 84 26.43 -12.34 7.56
CA PHE A 84 25.95 -10.98 7.74
C PHE A 84 27.10 -9.97 7.86
N SER A 85 26.87 -8.72 7.50
CA SER A 85 27.84 -7.60 7.61
C SER A 85 28.10 -7.13 9.06
N ILE A 86 27.98 -8.03 10.03
CA ILE A 86 28.15 -7.77 11.48
C ILE A 86 29.25 -8.66 12.07
N PRO A 87 29.81 -8.32 13.23
CA PRO A 87 30.94 -9.06 13.81
C PRO A 87 30.65 -10.48 14.33
N TRP A 88 29.45 -10.98 14.14
CA TRP A 88 28.97 -12.23 14.74
C TRP A 88 29.40 -13.51 14.03
N GLY A 89 30.10 -13.37 12.94
CA GLY A 89 30.62 -14.52 12.21
C GLY A 89 29.70 -15.05 11.12
N THR A 90 30.13 -16.14 10.57
CA THR A 90 29.44 -16.88 9.51
C THR A 90 28.65 -18.03 10.14
N LEU A 91 27.41 -18.18 9.70
CA LEU A 91 26.51 -19.24 10.10
C LEU A 91 26.44 -20.34 9.03
N TYR A 92 26.09 -21.54 9.41
CA TYR A 92 26.05 -22.69 8.54
C TYR A 92 24.73 -23.43 8.72
N GLU A 93 24.04 -23.65 7.61
CA GLU A 93 22.81 -24.42 7.53
C GLU A 93 22.97 -25.64 6.63
N THR A 94 22.18 -26.68 6.90
CA THR A 94 22.15 -27.88 6.06
C THR A 94 20.75 -28.03 5.49
N PRO A 95 20.62 -28.05 4.16
CA PRO A 95 19.32 -28.21 3.50
C PRO A 95 18.60 -29.50 3.89
N ASP A 96 17.29 -29.50 3.81
CA ASP A 96 16.48 -30.71 3.96
C ASP A 96 16.61 -31.66 2.75
N ALA A 97 15.91 -32.78 2.78
CA ALA A 97 15.97 -33.78 1.70
C ALA A 97 15.40 -33.29 0.35
N ASN A 98 14.68 -32.18 0.35
CA ASN A 98 14.15 -31.52 -0.85
C ASN A 98 15.03 -30.34 -1.28
N GLY A 99 16.11 -30.08 -0.57
CA GLY A 99 17.04 -29.00 -0.81
C GLY A 99 16.61 -27.65 -0.20
N ALA A 100 15.53 -27.58 0.56
CA ALA A 100 15.10 -26.35 1.22
C ALA A 100 15.96 -26.07 2.45
N TRP A 101 16.24 -24.80 2.71
CA TRP A 101 16.95 -24.33 3.88
C TRP A 101 16.40 -22.98 4.32
N ASP A 102 16.33 -22.76 5.62
CA ASP A 102 15.89 -21.49 6.21
C ASP A 102 16.62 -21.17 7.51
N PHE A 103 16.81 -19.92 7.77
CA PHE A 103 17.41 -19.39 9.00
C PHE A 103 16.75 -18.06 9.37
N ASN A 104 16.49 -17.88 10.66
CA ASN A 104 15.91 -16.66 11.18
C ASN A 104 16.91 -15.95 12.11
N MET A 105 17.37 -14.77 11.71
CA MET A 105 18.27 -13.92 12.51
C MET A 105 17.46 -13.01 13.42
N ALA A 106 17.86 -12.98 14.71
CA ALA A 106 17.25 -12.09 15.71
C ALA A 106 18.27 -11.10 16.27
N GLY A 107 17.79 -10.02 16.88
CA GLY A 107 18.57 -9.10 17.71
C GLY A 107 19.46 -8.11 16.94
N LEU A 108 19.14 -7.82 15.70
CA LEU A 108 19.82 -6.74 14.97
C LEU A 108 19.38 -5.36 15.47
N ALA A 109 20.33 -4.46 15.67
CA ALA A 109 20.05 -3.06 15.95
C ALA A 109 19.57 -2.34 14.67
N PRO A 110 18.87 -1.21 14.76
CA PRO A 110 18.55 -0.42 13.58
C PRO A 110 19.79 0.01 12.80
N GLY A 111 19.70 -0.10 11.48
CA GLY A 111 20.82 0.22 10.58
C GLY A 111 20.75 -0.58 9.29
N ASP A 112 21.70 -0.29 8.40
CA ASP A 112 21.83 -0.94 7.11
C ASP A 112 22.76 -2.16 7.22
N TYR A 113 22.31 -3.26 6.70
CA TYR A 113 23.00 -4.55 6.72
C TYR A 113 23.10 -5.16 5.35
N SER A 114 23.99 -6.13 5.21
CA SER A 114 24.01 -7.02 4.06
C SER A 114 24.13 -8.46 4.51
N VAL A 115 23.49 -9.37 3.80
CA VAL A 115 23.65 -10.81 3.97
C VAL A 115 24.22 -11.41 2.70
N THR A 116 25.21 -12.27 2.85
CA THR A 116 25.81 -13.03 1.72
C THR A 116 25.61 -14.51 1.96
N VAL A 117 25.08 -15.21 0.95
CA VAL A 117 24.79 -16.63 1.01
C VAL A 117 25.55 -17.35 -0.07
N SER A 118 26.15 -18.48 0.27
CA SER A 118 26.82 -19.42 -0.66
C SER A 118 26.63 -20.86 -0.16
N ALA A 119 26.77 -21.83 -1.04
CA ALA A 119 26.67 -23.23 -0.69
C ALA A 119 27.95 -23.97 -1.09
N THR A 120 28.31 -25.00 -0.31
CA THR A 120 29.48 -25.85 -0.62
C THR A 120 29.09 -27.30 -0.38
N ASP A 121 29.34 -28.18 -1.33
CA ASP A 121 29.09 -29.61 -1.22
C ASP A 121 30.18 -30.36 -0.43
N ALA A 122 29.98 -31.65 -0.25
CA ALA A 122 30.92 -32.51 0.46
C ALA A 122 32.26 -32.69 -0.25
N ALA A 123 32.34 -32.45 -1.55
CA ALA A 123 33.56 -32.47 -2.35
C ALA A 123 34.35 -31.16 -2.30
N GLY A 124 33.74 -30.10 -1.73
CA GLY A 124 34.33 -28.78 -1.60
C GLY A 124 34.11 -27.89 -2.82
N GLN A 125 33.17 -28.25 -3.72
CA GLN A 125 32.74 -27.37 -4.82
C GLN A 125 31.71 -26.32 -4.26
N SER A 126 31.74 -25.10 -4.76
CA SER A 126 30.90 -24.01 -4.22
C SER A 126 30.01 -23.42 -5.31
N SER A 127 28.79 -23.03 -4.91
CA SER A 127 27.85 -22.26 -5.70
C SER A 127 28.35 -20.86 -6.02
N GLU A 128 27.67 -20.15 -6.89
CA GLU A 128 27.72 -18.69 -6.90
C GLU A 128 27.23 -18.14 -5.57
N SER A 129 27.72 -16.98 -5.14
CA SER A 129 27.29 -16.33 -3.91
C SER A 129 26.33 -15.19 -4.23
N PHE A 130 25.26 -15.07 -3.44
CA PHE A 130 24.30 -13.97 -3.50
C PHE A 130 24.55 -13.02 -2.33
N THR A 131 24.47 -11.72 -2.59
CA THR A 131 24.58 -10.70 -1.54
C THR A 131 23.43 -9.72 -1.70
N GLU A 132 22.70 -9.50 -0.63
CA GLU A 132 21.58 -8.57 -0.59
C GLU A 132 21.69 -7.62 0.59
N ASN A 133 21.18 -6.39 0.42
CA ASN A 133 21.17 -5.36 1.45
C ASN A 133 19.75 -5.18 1.94
N PHE A 134 19.61 -4.95 3.25
CA PHE A 134 18.33 -4.65 3.88
C PHE A 134 18.53 -3.66 5.03
N THR A 135 17.48 -2.99 5.43
CA THR A 135 17.48 -2.01 6.52
C THR A 135 16.61 -2.50 7.68
N VAL A 136 17.15 -2.45 8.90
CA VAL A 136 16.37 -2.61 10.12
C VAL A 136 15.92 -1.22 10.57
N ARG A 137 14.61 -0.98 10.52
CA ARG A 137 14.03 0.32 10.85
C ARG A 137 13.90 0.50 12.35
N PRO A 138 14.22 1.67 12.90
CA PRO A 138 14.01 1.96 14.30
C PRO A 138 12.51 2.08 14.63
N PRO A 139 12.08 1.64 15.83
CA PRO A 139 10.70 1.84 16.27
C PRO A 139 10.43 3.31 16.60
N VAL A 140 9.16 3.64 16.75
CA VAL A 140 8.74 4.98 17.20
C VAL A 140 8.93 5.07 18.71
N GLU A 141 9.74 6.01 19.17
CA GLU A 141 9.99 6.30 20.59
C GLU A 141 9.04 7.37 21.12
N THR A 142 8.59 7.22 22.37
CA THR A 142 7.84 8.26 23.06
C THR A 142 8.77 9.35 23.58
N GLN A 143 8.25 10.56 23.78
CA GLN A 143 8.99 11.62 24.46
C GLN A 143 9.16 11.29 25.94
N ALA A 144 10.34 11.49 26.50
CA ALA A 144 10.63 11.30 27.91
C ALA A 144 9.72 12.22 28.76
N GLN A 145 9.26 11.70 29.89
CA GLN A 145 8.55 12.46 30.93
C GLN A 145 9.20 12.16 32.26
N ILE A 146 9.31 13.14 33.14
CA ILE A 146 9.82 12.97 34.48
C ILE A 146 8.88 13.63 35.50
N THR A 147 8.55 12.92 36.56
CA THR A 147 7.69 13.39 37.63
C THR A 147 8.36 13.17 38.97
N ILE A 148 8.32 14.18 39.84
CA ILE A 148 8.74 14.08 41.24
C ILE A 148 7.48 13.91 42.08
N TRP A 149 7.46 12.90 42.93
CA TRP A 149 6.28 12.54 43.72
C TRP A 149 5.88 13.58 44.77
N ARG A 150 6.90 14.29 45.31
CA ARG A 150 6.66 15.48 46.17
C ARG A 150 7.62 16.58 45.76
N THR A 151 7.05 17.66 45.26
CA THR A 151 7.84 18.85 44.89
C THR A 151 8.25 19.71 46.10
N GLN A 152 7.65 19.47 47.28
CA GLN A 152 8.01 20.05 48.54
C GLN A 152 8.21 18.92 49.56
N VAL A 153 9.41 18.79 50.18
CA VAL A 153 9.78 17.79 51.19
C VAL A 153 10.22 18.50 52.45
N TRP A 154 9.71 18.05 53.63
CA TRP A 154 10.10 18.55 54.94
C TRP A 154 10.88 17.48 55.70
N TYR A 155 11.86 17.87 56.57
CA TYR A 155 12.70 16.96 57.33
C TYR A 155 13.01 17.49 58.73
N GLU A 156 13.30 16.65 59.72
CA GLU A 156 13.82 17.01 61.03
C GLU A 156 15.38 17.02 61.02
N GLU A 157 16.01 17.89 61.86
CA GLU A 157 17.46 18.14 61.86
C GLU A 157 18.20 16.88 62.29
N GLY A 158 18.96 16.25 61.39
CA GLY A 158 19.68 15.01 61.55
C GLY A 158 19.06 13.81 60.85
N GLU A 159 17.94 14.01 60.11
CA GLU A 159 17.28 13.01 59.31
C GLU A 159 17.87 12.96 57.90
N GLU A 160 17.92 11.77 57.29
CA GLU A 160 18.41 11.54 55.94
C GLU A 160 17.25 11.82 54.95
N VAL A 161 17.40 12.84 54.10
CA VAL A 161 16.36 13.28 53.16
C VAL A 161 16.47 12.51 51.83
N GLN A 162 15.35 12.00 51.36
CA GLN A 162 15.24 11.35 50.05
C GLN A 162 14.24 12.09 49.14
N VAL A 163 14.62 12.25 47.86
CA VAL A 163 13.76 12.74 46.78
C VAL A 163 13.49 11.58 45.83
N THR A 164 12.24 11.30 45.55
CA THR A 164 11.81 10.19 44.67
C THR A 164 10.93 10.63 43.53
N GLY A 165 10.95 9.93 42.41
CA GLY A 165 10.14 10.21 41.25
C GLY A 165 10.11 9.07 40.25
N GLN A 166 9.57 9.34 39.07
CA GLN A 166 9.43 8.36 38.01
C GLN A 166 9.68 8.98 36.64
N VAL A 167 10.33 8.22 35.75
CA VAL A 167 10.55 8.52 34.34
C VAL A 167 9.60 7.67 33.50
N GLY A 168 8.93 8.27 32.53
CA GLY A 168 8.11 7.60 31.51
C GLY A 168 8.79 7.68 30.14
N HIS A 169 9.11 6.53 29.55
CA HIS A 169 9.66 6.41 28.19
C HIS A 169 9.43 4.98 27.68
N THR A 170 9.37 4.80 26.34
CA THR A 170 9.18 3.47 25.74
C THR A 170 10.29 2.49 26.07
N TYR A 171 11.55 2.98 26.22
CA TYR A 171 12.74 2.19 26.54
C TYR A 171 13.40 2.73 27.81
N LEU A 172 12.84 2.38 28.96
CA LEU A 172 13.31 2.86 30.26
C LEU A 172 14.75 2.45 30.58
N GLU A 173 15.21 1.29 30.10
CA GLU A 173 16.58 0.81 30.27
C GLU A 173 17.64 1.69 29.60
N THR A 174 17.25 2.58 28.71
CA THR A 174 18.16 3.53 28.05
C THR A 174 18.23 4.87 28.76
N CYS A 175 17.37 5.08 29.77
CA CYS A 175 17.28 6.32 30.49
C CYS A 175 18.37 6.47 31.53
N THR A 176 18.83 7.69 31.72
CA THR A 176 19.65 8.12 32.84
C THR A 176 18.98 9.30 33.56
N VAL A 177 19.12 9.35 34.86
CA VAL A 177 18.59 10.48 35.66
C VAL A 177 19.77 11.19 36.34
N THR A 178 19.81 12.51 36.14
CA THR A 178 20.78 13.38 36.81
C THR A 178 20.02 14.45 37.63
N MET A 179 20.61 14.85 38.76
CA MET A 179 20.03 15.88 39.60
C MET A 179 20.98 17.05 39.81
N PHE A 180 20.41 18.24 39.85
CA PHE A 180 21.11 19.51 40.07
C PHE A 180 20.43 20.25 41.24
N TYR A 181 21.17 20.97 42.09
CA TYR A 181 20.61 21.75 43.16
C TYR A 181 21.26 23.15 43.29
N ASP A 182 20.82 24.00 44.23
CA ASP A 182 21.05 25.48 44.28
C ASP A 182 22.44 26.03 43.94
N SER A 183 23.46 25.19 44.00
CA SER A 183 24.84 25.56 43.61
C SER A 183 25.12 25.37 42.12
N GLY A 184 24.19 24.74 41.38
CA GLY A 184 24.41 24.33 39.99
C GLY A 184 25.34 23.12 39.86
N ASP A 185 25.65 22.47 40.95
CA ASP A 185 26.49 21.28 40.96
C ASP A 185 25.66 20.05 40.54
N GLU A 186 26.18 19.30 39.58
CA GLU A 186 25.61 18.02 39.16
C GLU A 186 25.95 16.94 40.22
N ILE A 187 24.95 16.20 40.68
CA ILE A 187 25.17 15.05 41.53
C ILE A 187 25.67 13.90 40.66
N SER A 188 26.72 13.25 41.06
CA SER A 188 27.26 12.09 40.35
C SER A 188 26.17 11.07 40.05
N PRO A 189 26.10 10.50 38.82
CA PRO A 189 25.13 9.44 38.48
C PRO A 189 25.10 8.27 39.45
N ASP A 190 26.21 7.99 40.13
CA ASP A 190 26.31 6.93 41.16
C ASP A 190 25.54 7.24 42.44
N ALA A 191 25.14 8.52 42.66
CA ALA A 191 24.31 8.94 43.80
C ALA A 191 22.81 8.80 43.57
N VAL A 192 22.39 8.72 42.34
CA VAL A 192 20.97 8.54 41.95
C VAL A 192 20.71 7.05 41.76
N SER A 193 19.79 6.49 42.55
CA SER A 193 19.30 5.14 42.32
C SER A 193 18.17 5.19 41.29
N PHE A 194 18.34 4.56 40.14
CA PHE A 194 17.34 4.46 39.08
C PHE A 194 17.05 3.02 38.68
N ASP A 195 15.80 2.63 38.65
CA ASP A 195 15.35 1.33 38.19
C ASP A 195 14.85 1.45 36.75
N GLY A 196 15.66 1.01 35.78
CA GLY A 196 15.34 1.02 34.35
C GLY A 196 14.17 0.11 33.91
N THR A 197 13.65 -0.73 34.84
CA THR A 197 12.45 -1.55 34.52
C THR A 197 11.14 -0.89 34.92
N SER A 198 11.13 -0.20 36.07
CA SER A 198 9.93 0.49 36.58
C SER A 198 9.93 2.00 36.31
N GLY A 199 11.05 2.56 35.90
CA GLY A 199 11.28 3.98 35.73
C GLY A 199 11.38 4.78 37.03
N PHE A 200 11.39 4.12 38.20
CA PHE A 200 11.55 4.78 39.49
C PHE A 200 12.98 5.22 39.75
N PHE A 201 13.12 6.40 40.34
CA PHE A 201 14.41 6.89 40.79
C PHE A 201 14.33 7.42 42.23
N SER A 202 15.42 7.36 42.98
CA SER A 202 15.56 7.97 44.28
C SER A 202 16.96 8.54 44.45
N LEU A 203 17.05 9.68 45.19
CA LEU A 203 18.29 10.31 45.60
C LEU A 203 18.25 10.57 47.09
N SER A 204 19.25 10.09 47.85
CA SER A 204 19.53 10.56 49.22
C SER A 204 20.37 11.81 49.20
N LEU A 205 19.84 12.90 49.77
CA LEU A 205 20.57 14.16 49.98
C LEU A 205 21.42 14.19 51.25
N GLY A 206 21.36 13.09 52.09
CA GLY A 206 21.99 13.03 53.37
C GLY A 206 21.40 13.96 54.41
N GLU A 207 22.14 14.25 55.49
CA GLU A 207 21.72 15.18 56.57
C GLU A 207 21.88 16.62 56.08
N LEU A 208 20.80 17.35 55.94
CA LEU A 208 20.77 18.75 55.44
C LEU A 208 20.81 19.75 56.61
N GLN A 209 21.41 20.95 56.38
CA GLN A 209 21.44 22.07 57.35
C GLN A 209 20.84 23.33 56.71
N GLY A 210 19.62 23.26 56.26
CA GLY A 210 18.89 24.37 55.68
C GLY A 210 18.09 23.94 54.43
N SER A 211 17.30 24.88 53.88
CA SER A 211 16.50 24.58 52.69
C SER A 211 17.31 24.47 51.40
N VAL A 212 16.95 23.52 50.56
CA VAL A 212 17.63 23.23 49.27
C VAL A 212 16.54 23.21 48.16
N ASN A 213 16.85 23.80 46.98
CA ASN A 213 16.03 23.68 45.78
C ASN A 213 16.85 22.90 44.74
N GLY A 214 16.15 22.05 43.98
CA GLY A 214 16.82 21.21 42.97
C GLY A 214 15.94 20.90 41.75
N THR A 215 16.55 20.27 40.74
CA THR A 215 15.92 19.81 39.53
C THR A 215 16.45 18.42 39.18
N ALA A 216 15.54 17.49 38.92
CA ALA A 216 15.85 16.21 38.30
C ALA A 216 15.71 16.30 36.79
N GLN A 217 16.62 15.74 36.05
CA GLN A 217 16.59 15.66 34.58
C GLN A 217 16.80 14.21 34.16
N SER A 218 15.92 13.76 33.25
CA SER A 218 16.12 12.49 32.56
C SER A 218 16.65 12.69 31.14
N ASP A 219 17.50 11.80 30.70
CA ASP A 219 18.00 11.67 29.33
C ASP A 219 17.79 10.23 28.88
N CYS A 220 16.92 10.05 27.89
CA CYS A 220 16.45 8.76 27.39
C CYS A 220 16.63 8.69 25.88
N GLY A 221 16.52 7.50 25.32
CA GLY A 221 16.45 7.26 23.89
C GLY A 221 17.46 6.23 23.42
N LEU A 222 16.98 5.27 22.68
CA LEU A 222 17.80 4.25 22.03
C LEU A 222 18.22 4.71 20.62
N PHE A 223 17.34 5.48 19.96
CA PHE A 223 17.49 5.93 18.58
C PHE A 223 17.33 7.43 18.41
N THR A 224 16.60 8.08 19.31
CA THR A 224 16.40 9.53 19.32
C THR A 224 16.62 10.09 20.73
N GLU A 225 17.43 11.13 20.88
CA GLU A 225 17.62 11.79 22.18
C GLU A 225 16.31 12.42 22.67
N SER A 226 15.90 12.12 23.90
CA SER A 226 14.69 12.63 24.52
C SER A 226 14.93 12.98 25.99
N THR A 227 14.78 14.25 26.35
CA THR A 227 15.05 14.77 27.71
C THR A 227 13.83 15.40 28.35
N ALA A 228 13.69 15.22 29.68
CA ALA A 228 12.67 15.90 30.47
C ALA A 228 13.25 16.38 31.82
N SER A 229 12.60 17.33 32.51
CA SER A 229 13.06 17.85 33.81
C SER A 229 11.90 18.24 34.74
N ALA A 230 12.11 18.06 36.05
CA ALA A 230 11.16 18.44 37.10
C ALA A 230 11.90 19.00 38.34
N SER A 231 11.29 19.98 39.03
CA SER A 231 11.91 20.70 40.17
C SER A 231 11.31 20.33 41.51
N PHE A 232 12.10 20.45 42.61
CA PHE A 232 11.71 20.14 44.00
C PHE A 232 12.35 21.08 45.02
N GLN A 233 11.83 21.09 46.29
CA GLN A 233 12.33 21.88 47.43
C GLN A 233 12.28 21.09 48.74
N VAL A 234 13.22 21.29 49.68
CA VAL A 234 13.38 20.60 50.97
C VAL A 234 13.68 21.56 52.15
N SER A 235 13.10 21.35 53.41
CA SER A 235 13.19 22.29 54.59
C SER A 235 12.98 21.65 55.99
N PRO A 236 13.53 22.15 57.18
CA PRO A 236 13.54 21.52 58.55
C PRO A 236 12.45 21.84 59.63
N LEU A 237 12.37 21.07 60.79
CA LEU A 237 11.33 21.07 61.91
C LEU A 237 11.81 20.86 63.42
N ASP A 238 11.09 20.73 64.74
CA ASP A 238 11.53 20.80 66.26
C ASP A 238 10.70 20.19 67.49
N GLU A 239 11.03 19.87 69.08
CA GLU A 239 10.87 18.89 70.23
C GLU A 239 10.49 19.01 71.84
N GLN A 240 10.24 17.83 73.13
CA GLN A 240 10.55 17.50 74.63
C GLN A 240 9.74 16.60 75.68
N VAL A 241 10.08 15.90 77.13
CA VAL A 241 9.63 14.76 78.10
C VAL A 241 9.48 14.78 79.68
N ASN A 242 8.95 13.57 80.60
CA ASN A 242 8.78 13.35 82.15
C ASN A 242 8.38 11.95 82.80
N ASP A 243 8.09 11.62 84.25
CA ASP A 243 7.67 10.41 85.11
C ASP A 243 7.03 10.76 86.48
N GLN A 244 5.94 10.02 87.12
CA GLN A 244 5.13 10.56 88.23
C GLN A 244 4.89 9.67 89.49
N ASP A 245 4.57 8.34 89.47
CA ASP A 245 4.17 7.52 90.59
C ASP A 245 5.28 6.72 91.29
N GLY A 246 6.43 6.57 90.67
CA GLY A 246 7.63 6.07 91.27
C GLY A 246 7.72 4.55 91.32
N ASP A 247 7.06 3.82 90.42
CA ASP A 247 7.12 2.38 90.38
C ASP A 247 8.35 1.82 89.61
N GLY A 248 9.01 2.68 88.95
CA GLY A 248 10.28 2.42 88.28
C GLY A 248 10.17 2.39 86.74
N ILE A 249 8.98 2.73 86.20
CA ILE A 249 8.71 2.89 84.79
C ILE A 249 8.46 4.39 84.46
N PRO A 250 9.06 5.01 83.43
CA PRO A 250 8.86 6.43 83.12
C PRO A 250 7.44 6.71 82.63
N ASP A 251 6.80 7.85 83.02
CA ASP A 251 5.42 8.28 82.62
C ASP A 251 5.10 8.11 81.14
N GLU A 252 6.11 8.03 80.27
CA GLU A 252 5.95 7.84 78.82
C GLU A 252 5.91 6.35 78.40
N GLU A 253 6.29 5.47 79.32
CA GLU A 253 6.33 4.02 79.11
C GLU A 253 5.46 3.27 80.14
N ASP A 254 4.67 4.00 81.00
CA ASP A 254 3.88 3.52 82.08
C ASP A 254 2.39 3.79 81.80
N ASP A 255 1.64 2.73 81.57
CA ASP A 255 0.23 2.82 81.26
C ASP A 255 -0.64 3.17 82.53
N CYS A 256 -0.09 3.00 83.73
CA CYS A 256 -0.72 3.37 84.97
C CYS A 256 0.04 4.47 85.76
N ALA A 257 0.61 5.42 85.09
CA ALA A 257 1.47 6.53 85.61
C ALA A 257 0.95 7.31 86.83
N ASP A 258 -0.29 7.20 87.21
CA ASP A 258 -0.92 7.70 88.50
C ASP A 258 -1.40 6.56 89.36
N GLY A 259 -0.95 5.33 89.19
CA GLY A 259 -1.43 4.12 89.75
C GLY A 259 -1.07 3.87 91.21
N ALA A 260 -1.10 2.59 91.66
CA ALA A 260 -0.74 2.19 93.01
C ALA A 260 0.79 2.08 93.14
N SER A 261 1.36 2.65 94.15
CA SER A 261 2.82 2.56 94.39
C SER A 261 3.17 1.16 94.82
N PHE A 262 3.71 0.32 93.95
CA PHE A 262 4.19 -1.04 94.17
C PHE A 262 5.60 -1.18 93.51
N ALA A 263 6.19 -2.32 93.56
CA ALA A 263 7.42 -2.55 92.86
C ALA A 263 7.11 -3.58 91.73
N SER A 264 7.19 -3.10 90.52
CA SER A 264 6.98 -3.92 89.33
C SER A 264 7.88 -5.20 89.37
N SER A 265 7.25 -6.38 89.14
CA SER A 265 7.97 -7.69 89.10
C SER A 265 7.09 -8.71 88.35
N PRO A 266 7.66 -9.77 87.74
CA PRO A 266 6.95 -10.80 86.97
C PRO A 266 5.83 -11.55 87.70
N THR A 267 5.56 -11.24 88.96
CA THR A 267 4.48 -11.83 89.78
C THR A 267 3.41 -10.81 90.21
N THR A 268 3.63 -9.56 89.98
CA THR A 268 2.80 -8.43 90.36
C THR A 268 2.42 -7.52 89.20
N ASP A 269 3.10 -7.70 88.14
CA ASP A 269 3.04 -6.98 86.86
C ASP A 269 3.68 -7.95 85.86
N TYR A 270 2.83 -8.77 85.23
CA TYR A 270 3.27 -9.91 84.46
C TYR A 270 3.95 -9.50 83.15
N ASP A 271 3.50 -8.51 82.59
CA ASP A 271 3.98 -7.93 81.32
C ASP A 271 4.90 -6.72 81.44
N ALA A 272 5.02 -6.16 82.67
CA ALA A 272 5.92 -5.08 83.04
C ALA A 272 5.51 -3.74 82.45
N ASP A 273 4.18 -3.43 82.35
CA ASP A 273 3.60 -2.16 81.80
C ASP A 273 3.35 -1.06 82.86
N GLY A 274 3.60 -1.40 84.15
CA GLY A 274 3.41 -0.46 85.31
C GLY A 274 2.09 -0.61 86.04
N CYS A 275 1.21 -1.48 85.59
CA CYS A 275 -0.06 -1.76 86.22
C CYS A 275 0.02 -3.01 87.13
N TYR A 276 -0.76 -3.03 88.26
CA TYR A 276 -0.79 -4.12 89.18
C TYR A 276 -1.81 -5.17 88.81
N ASP A 277 -1.38 -6.41 88.39
CA ASP A 277 -2.18 -7.52 87.88
C ASP A 277 -3.49 -7.81 88.69
N ILE A 278 -3.44 -7.63 90.02
CA ILE A 278 -4.57 -8.03 90.91
C ILE A 278 -5.70 -6.98 90.90
N SER A 279 -5.39 -5.75 90.60
CA SER A 279 -6.41 -4.67 90.81
C SER A 279 -6.46 -3.54 89.79
N GLU A 280 -5.45 -3.41 89.03
CA GLU A 280 -5.37 -2.26 88.05
C GLU A 280 -5.13 -2.78 86.66
N ASP A 281 -4.49 -3.87 86.47
CA ASP A 281 -4.40 -4.54 85.22
C ASP A 281 -5.65 -5.35 84.90
N LEU A 282 -6.05 -5.33 83.71
CA LEU A 282 -7.20 -6.05 83.15
C LEU A 282 -6.82 -6.92 81.94
N ASP A 283 -5.47 -7.02 81.67
CA ASP A 283 -4.88 -7.69 80.57
C ASP A 283 -3.46 -8.09 80.96
N ASP A 284 -3.37 -9.17 81.82
CA ASP A 284 -2.22 -9.54 82.61
C ASP A 284 -0.97 -9.88 81.81
N ASP A 285 -1.06 -10.21 80.48
CA ASP A 285 0.05 -10.46 79.56
C ASP A 285 0.20 -9.41 78.47
N ASN A 286 -0.69 -8.40 78.49
CA ASN A 286 -0.71 -7.24 77.63
C ASN A 286 -0.69 -7.61 76.14
N ASP A 287 -1.42 -8.68 75.82
CA ASP A 287 -1.61 -9.08 74.44
C ASP A 287 -2.74 -8.33 73.73
N GLY A 288 -3.55 -7.56 74.51
CA GLY A 288 -4.65 -6.70 74.02
C GLY A 288 -6.01 -7.36 74.15
N VAL A 289 -6.12 -8.56 74.66
CA VAL A 289 -7.37 -9.26 75.02
C VAL A 289 -7.45 -9.28 76.55
N GLY A 290 -8.48 -8.72 77.10
CA GLY A 290 -8.57 -8.63 78.57
C GLY A 290 -9.01 -9.92 79.19
N ASP A 291 -8.45 -10.31 80.36
CA ASP A 291 -8.57 -11.59 81.12
C ASP A 291 -9.97 -12.23 81.15
N PRO A 292 -11.09 -11.48 81.17
CA PRO A 292 -12.45 -12.09 81.13
C PRO A 292 -12.87 -12.62 79.78
N TYR A 293 -12.14 -12.31 78.74
CA TYR A 293 -12.40 -12.67 77.36
C TYR A 293 -11.24 -13.41 76.70
N ASP A 294 -10.22 -13.70 77.45
CA ASP A 294 -9.00 -14.31 77.05
C ASP A 294 -8.98 -15.74 77.62
N ASP A 295 -8.92 -16.68 76.69
CA ASP A 295 -8.80 -18.12 77.05
C ASP A 295 -7.38 -18.47 77.46
N CYS A 296 -6.37 -17.61 77.21
CA CYS A 296 -4.96 -17.72 77.64
C CYS A 296 -4.46 -16.51 78.46
N PRO A 297 -5.08 -16.09 79.57
CA PRO A 297 -4.86 -14.80 80.26
C PRO A 297 -3.46 -14.54 80.87
N LYS A 298 -2.54 -15.42 80.77
CA LYS A 298 -1.08 -15.34 81.07
C LYS A 298 -0.33 -16.14 80.04
N GLY A 299 -0.58 -15.85 78.88
CA GLY A 299 0.03 -16.40 77.69
C GLY A 299 1.49 -15.95 77.50
N GLN A 300 2.00 -16.06 76.32
CA GLN A 300 3.39 -15.70 75.94
C GLN A 300 3.50 -14.14 75.88
N LEU A 301 4.39 -13.58 76.71
CA LEU A 301 4.66 -12.14 76.74
C LEU A 301 5.31 -11.58 75.46
N GLY A 302 5.05 -10.30 75.16
CA GLY A 302 5.78 -9.52 74.18
C GLY A 302 5.24 -9.65 72.79
N TRP A 303 4.03 -10.04 72.66
CA TRP A 303 3.27 -9.98 71.44
C TRP A 303 2.01 -9.19 71.69
N GLN A 304 1.22 -8.93 70.67
CA GLN A 304 -0.13 -8.34 70.79
C GLN A 304 -1.07 -9.17 69.96
N SER A 305 -2.24 -9.48 70.51
CA SER A 305 -3.31 -10.09 69.83
C SER A 305 -3.71 -9.23 68.64
N THR A 306 -3.57 -9.77 67.54
CA THR A 306 -3.97 -9.19 66.24
C THR A 306 -4.48 -10.33 65.39
N PRO A 307 -5.42 -10.04 64.47
CA PRO A 307 -5.90 -11.02 63.51
C PRO A 307 -4.81 -11.74 62.68
N ALA A 308 -3.58 -11.57 62.96
CA ALA A 308 -2.43 -12.18 62.27
C ALA A 308 -1.62 -13.18 63.13
N ASN A 309 -1.96 -13.30 64.42
CA ASN A 309 -1.25 -14.12 65.38
C ASN A 309 -2.14 -14.60 66.55
N ASP A 310 -3.44 -14.25 66.47
CA ASP A 310 -4.56 -14.64 67.33
C ASP A 310 -5.77 -14.40 66.43
N HIS A 311 -6.16 -15.43 65.71
CA HIS A 311 -7.04 -15.21 64.55
C HIS A 311 -8.49 -15.06 64.98
N ASP A 312 -8.93 -15.83 65.92
CA ASP A 312 -10.31 -15.74 66.41
C ASP A 312 -10.47 -14.71 67.54
N GLY A 313 -9.36 -14.19 68.11
CA GLY A 313 -9.33 -13.12 69.08
C GLY A 313 -9.68 -13.57 70.48
N ASP A 314 -9.34 -14.79 70.83
CA ASP A 314 -9.60 -15.39 72.16
C ASP A 314 -8.47 -15.21 73.13
N GLY A 315 -7.29 -14.63 72.68
CA GLY A 315 -6.12 -14.33 73.51
C GLY A 315 -5.10 -15.48 73.47
N CYS A 316 -5.32 -16.55 72.80
CA CYS A 316 -4.33 -17.63 72.57
C CYS A 316 -3.62 -17.35 71.25
N ARG A 317 -2.33 -17.59 71.23
CA ARG A 317 -1.53 -17.33 70.04
C ARG A 317 -1.49 -18.54 69.11
N ASP A 318 -1.93 -18.33 67.83
CA ASP A 318 -2.07 -19.36 66.78
C ASP A 318 -0.87 -20.33 66.63
N ILE A 319 0.34 -19.89 66.85
CA ILE A 319 1.54 -20.65 66.53
C ILE A 319 1.91 -21.73 67.57
N ASP A 320 1.47 -21.58 68.81
CA ASP A 320 1.90 -22.45 69.89
C ASP A 320 0.96 -22.62 71.09
N GLU A 321 -0.16 -21.92 71.15
CA GLU A 321 -1.14 -21.91 72.25
C GLU A 321 -2.51 -22.35 71.84
N ASP A 322 -2.89 -22.20 70.56
CA ASP A 322 -4.19 -22.54 69.94
C ASP A 322 -4.11 -23.84 69.16
N ASP A 323 -5.17 -24.66 69.14
CA ASP A 323 -5.31 -25.93 68.41
C ASP A 323 -6.43 -25.79 67.32
N ASP A 324 -7.20 -24.64 67.27
CA ASP A 324 -8.31 -24.34 66.33
C ASP A 324 -8.29 -22.82 66.05
N ASP A 325 -7.26 -22.41 65.34
CA ASP A 325 -6.84 -20.98 65.16
C ASP A 325 -7.99 -20.02 64.77
N ASP A 326 -9.11 -20.48 64.20
CA ASP A 326 -10.22 -19.63 63.81
C ASP A 326 -11.55 -19.93 64.52
N GLY A 327 -11.58 -20.91 65.39
CA GLY A 327 -12.71 -21.25 66.24
C GLY A 327 -13.91 -21.81 65.50
N ASP A 328 -13.75 -22.39 64.30
CA ASP A 328 -14.85 -22.89 63.46
C ASP A 328 -15.35 -24.30 63.86
N GLY A 329 -14.58 -25.03 64.65
CA GLY A 329 -14.92 -26.35 65.15
C GLY A 329 -14.26 -27.49 64.34
N ILE A 330 -13.35 -27.20 63.41
CA ILE A 330 -12.44 -28.11 62.73
C ILE A 330 -11.04 -27.80 63.25
N THR A 331 -10.31 -28.75 63.73
CA THR A 331 -8.97 -28.47 64.27
C THR A 331 -7.96 -28.27 63.13
N ASP A 332 -6.91 -27.42 63.35
CA ASP A 332 -5.91 -27.04 62.35
C ASP A 332 -5.33 -28.20 61.56
N SER A 333 -5.26 -29.36 62.18
CA SER A 333 -4.71 -30.58 61.54
C SER A 333 -5.62 -31.25 60.55
N GLU A 334 -6.91 -30.97 60.60
CA GLU A 334 -7.99 -31.47 59.70
C GLU A 334 -8.57 -30.34 58.84
N ASP A 335 -8.27 -29.06 59.15
CA ASP A 335 -8.71 -27.88 58.51
C ASP A 335 -7.74 -27.45 57.38
N ARG A 336 -8.28 -27.12 56.20
CA ARG A 336 -7.52 -26.57 55.12
C ARG A 336 -7.29 -25.05 55.23
N CYS A 337 -8.15 -24.40 56.03
CA CYS A 337 -8.10 -22.98 56.25
C CYS A 337 -8.02 -22.57 57.74
N PRO A 338 -6.99 -23.03 58.49
CA PRO A 338 -6.88 -22.80 59.91
C PRO A 338 -6.84 -21.33 60.37
N GLY A 339 -7.04 -20.41 59.53
CA GLY A 339 -7.11 -18.99 59.74
C GLY A 339 -8.25 -18.37 58.93
N SER A 340 -9.35 -19.10 58.80
CA SER A 340 -10.59 -18.53 58.22
C SER A 340 -11.21 -17.46 59.12
N PRO A 341 -12.08 -16.60 58.64
CA PRO A 341 -12.67 -15.56 59.50
C PRO A 341 -13.47 -16.12 60.69
N TYR A 342 -13.09 -15.83 61.93
CA TYR A 342 -13.67 -16.33 63.16
C TYR A 342 -15.18 -16.01 63.35
N GLY A 343 -15.86 -16.72 64.24
CA GLY A 343 -17.24 -16.51 64.66
C GLY A 343 -18.28 -17.18 63.78
N TRP A 344 -17.89 -18.21 63.10
CA TRP A 344 -18.79 -19.12 62.37
C TRP A 344 -18.58 -20.58 62.83
N THR A 345 -19.26 -21.51 62.25
CA THR A 345 -19.06 -22.95 62.50
C THR A 345 -19.29 -23.66 61.22
N SER A 346 -18.36 -24.57 60.85
CA SER A 346 -18.38 -25.39 59.67
C SER A 346 -19.65 -26.25 59.62
N ASN A 347 -20.40 -26.11 58.53
CA ASN A 347 -21.56 -26.90 58.18
C ASN A 347 -21.91 -26.73 56.70
N PHE A 348 -22.75 -27.63 56.15
CA PHE A 348 -23.14 -27.68 54.74
C PHE A 348 -23.71 -26.42 54.09
N VAL A 349 -23.88 -25.32 54.82
CA VAL A 349 -24.39 -24.03 54.36
C VAL A 349 -23.30 -22.96 54.38
N SER A 350 -22.33 -23.13 55.23
CA SER A 350 -21.22 -22.21 55.45
C SER A 350 -19.87 -22.73 54.93
N ASP A 351 -19.80 -24.03 54.62
CA ASP A 351 -18.66 -24.80 54.20
C ASP A 351 -19.23 -25.99 53.42
N TYR A 352 -19.32 -25.87 52.10
CA TYR A 352 -20.11 -26.79 51.29
C TYR A 352 -19.48 -28.18 51.18
N ASP A 353 -18.20 -28.26 51.02
CA ASP A 353 -17.41 -29.52 50.94
C ASP A 353 -16.90 -30.00 52.29
N ARG A 354 -16.92 -29.15 53.33
CA ARG A 354 -16.55 -29.42 54.74
C ARG A 354 -15.04 -29.61 54.94
N ASP A 355 -14.27 -28.79 54.36
CA ASP A 355 -12.82 -28.80 54.51
C ASP A 355 -12.28 -27.81 55.53
N GLY A 356 -13.15 -27.01 56.22
CA GLY A 356 -12.81 -26.01 57.22
C GLY A 356 -12.64 -24.61 56.66
N CYS A 357 -12.79 -24.46 55.35
CA CYS A 357 -12.81 -23.15 54.69
C CYS A 357 -14.26 -22.64 54.60
N ARG A 358 -14.47 -21.35 54.91
CA ARG A 358 -15.79 -20.78 54.82
C ARG A 358 -16.06 -20.27 53.41
N ASP A 359 -17.10 -20.81 52.72
CA ASP A 359 -17.54 -20.48 51.35
C ASP A 359 -17.63 -18.98 51.08
N SER A 360 -17.93 -18.13 52.03
CA SER A 360 -18.16 -16.70 51.81
C SER A 360 -16.89 -15.87 51.69
N ASP A 361 -15.76 -16.32 52.20
CA ASP A 361 -14.57 -15.49 52.31
C ASP A 361 -13.23 -16.23 52.55
N SER A 362 -13.20 -17.44 53.02
CA SER A 362 -11.95 -18.22 53.20
C SER A 362 -11.83 -19.38 52.25
N ASP A 363 -12.93 -19.90 51.77
CA ASP A 363 -12.91 -20.88 50.69
C ASP A 363 -12.82 -20.17 49.36
N SER A 364 -12.03 -20.69 48.48
CA SER A 364 -11.87 -20.23 47.10
C SER A 364 -12.29 -21.27 46.09
N ASP A 365 -12.76 -22.44 46.56
CA ASP A 365 -13.17 -23.58 45.74
C ASP A 365 -14.22 -24.36 46.53
N ASP A 366 -15.45 -23.81 46.60
CA ASP A 366 -16.54 -24.22 47.50
C ASP A 366 -16.97 -25.68 47.33
N ASP A 367 -16.61 -26.43 46.26
CA ASP A 367 -16.96 -27.81 46.02
C ASP A 367 -15.76 -28.76 45.82
N ASP A 368 -14.53 -28.25 45.99
CA ASP A 368 -13.26 -28.99 45.88
C ASP A 368 -13.10 -29.79 44.59
N ASP A 369 -13.54 -29.18 43.47
CA ASP A 369 -13.34 -29.78 42.15
C ASP A 369 -11.97 -29.42 41.53
N GLY A 370 -11.30 -28.41 42.09
CA GLY A 370 -9.98 -27.91 41.70
C GLY A 370 -10.02 -26.67 40.85
N ILE A 371 -11.16 -26.08 40.57
CA ILE A 371 -11.38 -24.76 39.94
C ILE A 371 -11.85 -23.79 41.03
N ILE A 372 -11.21 -22.66 41.15
CA ILE A 372 -11.56 -21.67 42.17
C ILE A 372 -12.85 -20.96 41.82
N ASP A 373 -13.75 -20.64 42.83
CA ASP A 373 -15.05 -19.97 42.65
C ASP A 373 -15.08 -18.77 41.71
N GLY A 374 -14.00 -18.00 41.68
CA GLY A 374 -13.88 -16.80 40.83
C GLY A 374 -13.64 -17.11 39.38
N LEU A 375 -13.34 -18.36 39.06
CA LEU A 375 -13.11 -18.90 37.71
C LEU A 375 -14.11 -20.01 37.41
N ASP A 376 -14.81 -20.50 38.44
CA ASP A 376 -15.77 -21.57 38.36
C ASP A 376 -17.17 -21.00 38.12
N SER A 377 -17.81 -21.50 37.08
CA SER A 377 -19.19 -21.12 36.73
C SER A 377 -20.22 -21.90 37.55
N CYS A 378 -19.81 -23.01 38.18
CA CYS A 378 -20.61 -23.85 39.05
C CYS A 378 -20.04 -24.00 40.47
N PRO A 379 -19.74 -22.91 41.23
CA PRO A 379 -18.99 -22.93 42.48
C PRO A 379 -19.56 -23.75 43.61
N LYS A 380 -20.64 -24.39 43.45
CA LYS A 380 -21.30 -25.36 44.32
C LYS A 380 -21.83 -26.53 43.49
N GLY A 381 -21.05 -27.01 42.63
CA GLY A 381 -21.32 -28.11 41.72
C GLY A 381 -21.30 -29.45 42.39
N VAL A 382 -20.95 -30.46 41.64
CA VAL A 382 -20.90 -31.87 42.13
C VAL A 382 -19.57 -32.15 42.81
N ILE A 383 -19.58 -32.37 44.11
CA ILE A 383 -18.41 -32.70 44.92
C ILE A 383 -17.78 -34.02 44.52
N GLY A 384 -16.46 -34.09 44.48
CA GLY A 384 -15.69 -35.35 44.36
C GLY A 384 -15.43 -35.85 42.93
N TRP A 385 -15.39 -34.95 41.97
CA TRP A 385 -14.90 -35.22 40.62
C TRP A 385 -13.62 -34.36 40.38
N ILE A 386 -12.96 -34.56 39.27
CA ILE A 386 -11.77 -33.77 38.86
C ILE A 386 -11.93 -33.37 37.42
N PRO A 387 -11.92 -32.08 37.10
CA PRO A 387 -12.02 -31.54 35.75
C PRO A 387 -10.91 -32.05 34.82
N ASP A 388 -11.30 -32.51 33.64
CA ASP A 388 -10.37 -32.73 32.54
C ASP A 388 -11.07 -32.45 31.20
N ALA A 389 -10.31 -32.26 30.15
CA ALA A 389 -10.84 -31.91 28.80
C ALA A 389 -11.83 -32.94 28.20
N SER A 390 -12.28 -33.94 28.94
CA SER A 390 -13.30 -34.88 28.49
C SER A 390 -14.60 -34.83 29.32
N ASN A 391 -14.63 -34.02 30.36
CA ASN A 391 -15.74 -33.85 31.29
C ASN A 391 -15.99 -32.41 31.75
N ASP A 392 -15.12 -31.52 31.39
CA ASP A 392 -15.14 -30.08 31.56
C ASP A 392 -14.25 -29.53 30.45
N ARG A 393 -14.85 -29.22 29.32
CA ARG A 393 -14.16 -28.92 28.06
C ARG A 393 -13.55 -27.53 28.08
N ASP A 394 -14.27 -26.55 28.58
CA ASP A 394 -13.86 -25.15 28.63
C ASP A 394 -13.10 -24.81 29.94
N SER A 395 -13.09 -25.78 30.86
CA SER A 395 -12.40 -25.66 32.17
C SER A 395 -13.02 -24.54 33.01
N ASP A 396 -14.33 -24.45 33.05
CA ASP A 396 -15.07 -23.44 33.80
C ASP A 396 -15.62 -23.96 35.14
N GLY A 397 -15.38 -25.26 35.48
CA GLY A 397 -15.81 -25.87 36.72
C GLY A 397 -17.20 -26.51 36.68
N CYS A 398 -17.93 -26.38 35.57
CA CYS A 398 -19.18 -27.07 35.37
C CYS A 398 -18.94 -28.40 34.62
N ARG A 399 -19.55 -29.44 35.04
CA ARG A 399 -19.41 -30.74 34.35
C ARG A 399 -20.30 -30.85 33.13
N ASP A 400 -19.71 -31.04 31.92
CA ASP A 400 -20.39 -31.12 30.59
C ASP A 400 -21.65 -32.01 30.60
N SER A 401 -21.66 -33.06 31.41
CA SER A 401 -22.72 -34.07 31.30
C SER A 401 -24.06 -33.69 31.93
N ASP A 402 -24.09 -32.79 32.90
CA ASP A 402 -25.27 -32.50 33.71
C ASP A 402 -25.34 -31.14 34.40
N GLU A 403 -24.28 -30.37 34.38
CA GLU A 403 -24.20 -29.04 35.01
C GLU A 403 -24.01 -27.93 33.98
N ASP A 404 -23.24 -28.20 32.94
CA ASP A 404 -23.00 -27.24 31.87
C ASP A 404 -24.13 -27.23 30.81
N THR A 405 -24.35 -26.10 30.22
CA THR A 405 -25.32 -25.89 29.12
C THR A 405 -24.67 -25.25 27.88
N ASP A 406 -23.34 -25.05 27.96
CA ASP A 406 -22.53 -24.44 26.91
C ASP A 406 -21.10 -25.01 27.03
N ASP A 407 -21.00 -26.34 26.73
CA ASP A 407 -19.83 -27.21 27.01
C ASP A 407 -18.46 -26.65 26.55
N ASP A 408 -18.40 -25.67 25.65
CA ASP A 408 -17.18 -25.06 25.19
C ASP A 408 -17.07 -23.54 25.48
N ASN A 409 -18.12 -23.01 26.17
CA ASN A 409 -18.22 -21.64 26.65
C ASN A 409 -17.98 -20.57 25.58
N ASP A 410 -18.44 -20.88 24.38
CA ASP A 410 -18.35 -19.96 23.25
C ASP A 410 -19.49 -18.92 23.24
N SER A 411 -20.43 -19.01 24.20
CA SER A 411 -21.65 -18.19 24.39
C SER A 411 -22.81 -18.58 23.47
N VAL A 412 -22.73 -19.71 22.81
CA VAL A 412 -23.84 -20.34 22.06
C VAL A 412 -24.20 -21.67 22.76
N PRO A 413 -25.34 -21.75 23.44
CA PRO A 413 -25.72 -22.96 24.16
C PRO A 413 -25.79 -24.19 23.26
N ASP A 414 -25.36 -25.37 23.75
CA ASP A 414 -25.30 -26.67 23.04
C ASP A 414 -26.48 -26.99 22.18
N THR A 415 -27.69 -26.56 22.62
CA THR A 415 -28.93 -26.76 21.88
C THR A 415 -29.02 -25.99 20.56
N ASN A 416 -28.21 -24.95 20.37
CA ASN A 416 -28.18 -24.08 19.21
C ASN A 416 -26.83 -24.08 18.53
N ASP A 417 -25.82 -24.66 19.15
CA ASP A 417 -24.48 -24.71 18.64
C ASP A 417 -24.37 -25.80 17.53
N THR A 418 -23.69 -25.38 16.48
CA THR A 418 -23.39 -26.23 15.32
C THR A 418 -21.96 -26.78 15.39
N CYS A 419 -21.12 -26.19 16.19
CA CYS A 419 -19.71 -26.51 16.39
C CYS A 419 -19.42 -26.78 17.89
N PRO A 420 -20.06 -27.76 18.56
CA PRO A 420 -20.03 -27.95 20.00
C PRO A 420 -18.68 -28.42 20.55
N GLU A 421 -17.63 -28.23 19.80
CA GLU A 421 -16.25 -28.58 20.17
C GLU A 421 -15.29 -27.42 19.91
N THR A 422 -15.79 -26.18 19.85
CA THR A 422 -14.94 -24.99 19.63
C THR A 422 -13.91 -24.85 20.76
N LEU A 423 -12.68 -24.53 20.42
CA LEU A 423 -11.64 -24.38 21.41
C LEU A 423 -11.84 -23.11 22.25
N PRO A 424 -11.67 -23.18 23.58
CA PRO A 424 -11.89 -22.05 24.47
C PRO A 424 -11.10 -20.78 24.07
N GLY A 425 -11.78 -19.64 24.10
CA GLY A 425 -11.14 -18.33 23.87
C GLY A 425 -11.17 -17.83 22.44
N PHE A 426 -11.74 -18.55 21.52
CA PHE A 426 -12.03 -18.04 20.19
C PHE A 426 -13.35 -17.24 20.18
N LEU A 427 -13.44 -16.24 19.28
CA LEU A 427 -14.69 -15.56 19.00
C LEU A 427 -15.45 -16.39 17.97
N VAL A 428 -16.71 -16.69 18.27
CA VAL A 428 -17.55 -17.49 17.42
C VAL A 428 -18.63 -16.67 16.72
N ASN A 429 -19.21 -17.23 15.67
CA ASN A 429 -20.37 -16.66 14.99
C ASN A 429 -21.68 -17.02 15.72
N GLU A 430 -22.86 -16.68 15.14
CA GLU A 430 -24.16 -16.95 15.74
C GLU A 430 -24.53 -18.46 15.81
N PHE A 431 -23.67 -19.34 15.29
CA PHE A 431 -23.85 -20.79 15.26
C PHE A 431 -22.84 -21.55 16.11
N GLY A 432 -22.04 -20.84 16.93
CA GLY A 432 -21.04 -21.44 17.78
C GLY A 432 -19.72 -21.81 17.08
N CYS A 433 -19.53 -21.44 15.83
CA CYS A 433 -18.35 -21.85 15.08
C CYS A 433 -17.26 -20.80 15.12
N ALA A 434 -16.05 -21.20 15.46
CA ALA A 434 -14.86 -20.37 15.39
C ALA A 434 -14.36 -20.19 13.93
N PRO A 435 -13.50 -19.18 13.68
CA PRO A 435 -13.01 -18.93 12.33
C PRO A 435 -12.31 -20.11 11.64
N TYR A 436 -11.70 -21.03 12.38
CA TYR A 436 -11.07 -22.22 11.82
C TYR A 436 -12.07 -23.35 11.47
N GLU A 437 -13.35 -23.17 11.79
CA GLU A 437 -14.46 -24.11 11.57
C GLU A 437 -15.48 -23.59 10.58
N TRP A 438 -15.40 -22.28 10.28
CA TRP A 438 -16.36 -21.58 9.43
C TRP A 438 -15.68 -20.96 8.20
N ASP A 439 -16.38 -21.00 7.09
CA ASP A 439 -16.02 -20.36 5.83
C ASP A 439 -17.14 -19.37 5.47
N SER A 440 -16.92 -18.09 5.77
CA SER A 440 -17.95 -17.03 5.68
C SER A 440 -18.41 -16.73 4.27
N ASP A 441 -17.54 -16.84 3.28
CA ASP A 441 -17.85 -16.51 1.88
C ASP A 441 -17.92 -17.73 0.95
N ASN A 442 -17.66 -18.92 1.50
CA ASN A 442 -17.71 -20.21 0.83
C ASN A 442 -16.76 -20.31 -0.36
N ASP A 443 -15.57 -19.78 -0.21
CA ASP A 443 -14.50 -19.89 -1.20
C ASP A 443 -13.63 -21.15 -1.03
N GLY A 444 -13.79 -21.85 0.08
CA GLY A 444 -13.10 -23.09 0.43
C GLY A 444 -11.93 -22.93 1.40
N VAL A 445 -11.71 -21.73 1.91
CA VAL A 445 -10.71 -21.41 2.94
C VAL A 445 -11.43 -20.95 4.20
N MET A 446 -11.04 -21.52 5.35
CA MET A 446 -11.68 -21.19 6.63
C MET A 446 -11.28 -19.79 7.09
N ASP A 447 -12.17 -19.12 7.83
CA ASP A 447 -12.01 -17.72 8.27
C ASP A 447 -10.71 -17.45 9.06
N ASP A 448 -10.13 -18.46 9.72
CA ASP A 448 -8.89 -18.31 10.47
C ASP A 448 -7.65 -18.15 9.59
N THR A 449 -7.68 -18.74 8.41
CA THR A 449 -6.61 -18.67 7.42
C THR A 449 -6.94 -17.73 6.28
N ASP A 450 -8.23 -17.38 6.14
CA ASP A 450 -8.70 -16.45 5.13
C ASP A 450 -8.30 -15.00 5.44
N GLN A 451 -7.63 -14.37 4.50
CA GLN A 451 -7.26 -12.96 4.55
C GLN A 451 -8.24 -12.07 3.75
N CYS A 452 -9.17 -12.67 3.03
CA CYS A 452 -10.07 -11.99 2.08
C CYS A 452 -11.55 -12.37 2.27
N TYR A 453 -12.08 -12.17 3.47
CA TYR A 453 -13.45 -12.53 3.94
C TYR A 453 -14.64 -12.09 3.08
N GLY A 454 -14.54 -12.00 1.84
CA GLY A 454 -15.62 -11.57 0.95
C GLY A 454 -15.29 -11.85 -0.50
N THR A 455 -14.50 -12.87 -0.75
CA THR A 455 -14.16 -13.31 -2.10
C THR A 455 -15.42 -13.72 -2.85
N PRO A 456 -15.66 -13.21 -4.05
CA PRO A 456 -16.85 -13.54 -4.82
C PRO A 456 -16.90 -15.02 -5.19
N LEU A 457 -18.01 -15.68 -4.92
CA LEU A 457 -18.25 -17.09 -5.21
C LEU A 457 -17.86 -17.48 -6.64
N GLY A 458 -17.05 -18.52 -6.76
CA GLY A 458 -16.68 -19.16 -8.03
C GLY A 458 -15.41 -18.63 -8.67
N LEU A 459 -14.69 -17.75 -8.01
CA LEU A 459 -13.32 -17.42 -8.38
C LEU A 459 -12.34 -18.48 -7.85
N GLU A 460 -11.21 -18.64 -8.52
CA GLU A 460 -10.09 -19.41 -7.98
C GLU A 460 -9.37 -18.58 -6.92
N VAL A 461 -9.16 -19.16 -5.74
CA VAL A 461 -8.49 -18.52 -4.61
C VAL A 461 -7.15 -19.19 -4.29
N ASN A 462 -6.27 -18.45 -3.64
CA ASN A 462 -5.02 -18.99 -3.09
C ASN A 462 -5.27 -19.68 -1.72
N GLU A 463 -4.20 -20.15 -1.08
CA GLU A 463 -4.29 -20.80 0.25
C GLU A 463 -4.76 -19.85 1.37
N GLN A 464 -4.85 -18.58 1.14
CA GLN A 464 -5.32 -17.53 2.05
C GLN A 464 -6.71 -17.00 1.69
N GLY A 465 -7.49 -17.68 0.86
CA GLY A 465 -8.85 -17.30 0.50
C GLY A 465 -8.95 -16.08 -0.45
N CYS A 466 -7.85 -15.62 -1.00
CA CYS A 466 -7.85 -14.44 -1.85
C CYS A 466 -7.89 -14.79 -3.32
N ALA A 467 -8.79 -14.15 -4.07
CA ALA A 467 -8.85 -14.24 -5.52
C ALA A 467 -8.00 -13.16 -6.20
N ASP A 468 -7.63 -13.41 -7.44
CA ASP A 468 -7.18 -12.39 -8.37
C ASP A 468 -8.42 -11.67 -8.93
N LEU A 469 -8.68 -10.44 -8.46
CA LEU A 469 -9.94 -9.74 -8.73
C LEU A 469 -9.96 -8.99 -10.06
N ASP A 470 -8.80 -8.59 -10.56
CA ASP A 470 -8.66 -7.82 -11.80
C ASP A 470 -7.98 -8.62 -12.93
N GLY A 471 -7.49 -9.83 -12.65
CA GLY A 471 -6.98 -10.75 -13.63
C GLY A 471 -5.52 -10.49 -14.04
N ASP A 472 -4.76 -9.79 -13.19
CA ASP A 472 -3.37 -9.44 -13.45
C ASP A 472 -2.36 -10.53 -13.04
N GLY A 473 -2.85 -11.58 -12.36
CA GLY A 473 -2.07 -12.72 -11.89
C GLY A 473 -1.59 -12.58 -10.44
N VAL A 474 -1.98 -11.52 -9.71
CA VAL A 474 -1.64 -11.28 -8.31
C VAL A 474 -2.90 -11.33 -7.45
N PHE A 475 -2.84 -12.09 -6.37
CA PHE A 475 -3.99 -12.25 -5.47
C PHE A 475 -4.20 -11.04 -4.58
N ALA A 476 -5.44 -10.75 -4.22
CA ALA A 476 -5.88 -9.54 -3.51
C ALA A 476 -5.17 -9.28 -2.17
N ASN A 477 -4.62 -10.29 -1.50
CA ASN A 477 -3.89 -10.13 -0.25
C ASN A 477 -2.48 -9.52 -0.41
N VAL A 478 -1.91 -9.62 -1.60
CA VAL A 478 -0.59 -9.01 -1.93
C VAL A 478 -0.70 -7.92 -2.97
N ASP A 479 -1.84 -7.85 -3.66
CA ASP A 479 -2.09 -6.85 -4.68
C ASP A 479 -2.28 -5.45 -4.06
N GLN A 480 -1.40 -4.54 -4.46
CA GLN A 480 -1.44 -3.13 -4.06
C GLN A 480 -2.17 -2.25 -5.07
N CYS A 481 -2.52 -2.80 -6.22
CA CYS A 481 -3.12 -2.08 -7.34
C CYS A 481 -4.33 -2.84 -7.93
N PRO A 482 -5.44 -3.00 -7.17
CA PRO A 482 -6.54 -3.91 -7.48
C PRO A 482 -7.40 -3.53 -8.70
N ASP A 483 -6.94 -2.58 -9.49
CA ASP A 483 -7.60 -2.09 -10.72
C ASP A 483 -6.59 -2.10 -11.88
N SER A 484 -5.71 -3.07 -11.97
CA SER A 484 -4.76 -3.22 -13.07
C SER A 484 -5.52 -3.48 -14.36
N GLN A 485 -5.17 -2.75 -15.41
CA GLN A 485 -5.89 -2.83 -16.68
C GLN A 485 -5.42 -4.06 -17.48
N GLU A 486 -6.35 -4.71 -18.17
CA GLU A 486 -6.03 -5.73 -19.16
C GLU A 486 -4.91 -5.27 -20.13
N ARG A 487 -4.08 -6.20 -20.56
CA ARG A 487 -2.96 -5.96 -21.48
C ARG A 487 -1.80 -5.14 -20.89
N TRP A 488 -1.70 -5.01 -19.58
CA TRP A 488 -0.53 -4.49 -18.89
C TRP A 488 0.07 -5.56 -18.01
N THR A 489 1.40 -5.60 -17.93
CA THR A 489 2.08 -6.55 -17.05
C THR A 489 2.13 -6.00 -15.65
N ALA A 490 1.52 -6.70 -14.71
CA ALA A 490 1.67 -6.43 -13.30
C ALA A 490 3.01 -6.97 -12.78
N ASP A 491 3.58 -6.32 -11.81
CA ASP A 491 4.74 -6.82 -11.07
C ASP A 491 4.31 -7.72 -9.91
N ALA A 492 5.24 -8.07 -9.03
CA ALA A 492 4.99 -9.01 -7.93
C ALA A 492 3.99 -8.49 -6.86
N VAL A 493 3.64 -7.21 -6.90
CA VAL A 493 2.65 -6.60 -6.00
C VAL A 493 1.40 -6.10 -6.74
N GLY A 494 1.13 -6.62 -7.94
CA GLY A 494 -0.06 -6.31 -8.71
C GLY A 494 -0.04 -4.96 -9.42
N CYS A 495 1.06 -4.24 -9.42
CA CYS A 495 1.12 -2.92 -10.03
C CYS A 495 1.73 -2.93 -11.43
N THR A 496 1.08 -2.27 -12.35
CA THR A 496 1.57 -2.04 -13.71
C THR A 496 2.39 -0.75 -13.80
N VAL A 497 3.20 -0.60 -14.84
CA VAL A 497 4.06 0.58 -15.03
C VAL A 497 3.29 1.91 -15.12
N ILE A 498 1.98 1.90 -15.43
CA ILE A 498 1.16 3.11 -15.48
C ILE A 498 0.61 3.54 -14.12
N GLN A 499 0.56 2.64 -13.15
CA GLN A 499 0.04 2.90 -11.81
C GLN A 499 1.10 3.52 -10.91
N TYR A 500 2.39 3.30 -11.22
CA TYR A 500 3.46 3.92 -10.47
C TYR A 500 3.56 5.42 -10.71
N PRO A 501 3.69 6.22 -9.66
CA PRO A 501 3.91 7.65 -9.79
C PRO A 501 5.26 7.95 -10.44
N VAL A 502 5.29 8.93 -11.34
CA VAL A 502 6.54 9.38 -11.97
C VAL A 502 7.35 10.20 -10.96
N PRO A 503 8.57 9.78 -10.60
CA PRO A 503 9.37 10.52 -9.64
C PRO A 503 9.79 11.89 -10.19
N TRP A 504 10.00 12.85 -9.28
CA TRP A 504 10.56 14.15 -9.67
C TRP A 504 11.97 14.00 -10.23
N ASP A 505 12.17 14.39 -11.48
CA ASP A 505 13.49 14.38 -12.12
C ASP A 505 14.19 15.74 -11.97
N THR A 506 15.46 15.75 -11.60
CA THR A 506 16.24 16.92 -11.24
C THR A 506 16.94 17.63 -12.41
N GLY A 507 16.65 17.28 -13.65
CA GLY A 507 17.14 18.03 -14.81
C GLY A 507 17.81 17.18 -15.89
N PRO A 508 18.24 17.77 -17.00
CA PRO A 508 18.23 19.20 -17.32
C PRO A 508 16.80 19.77 -17.54
N TYR A 509 16.58 20.99 -17.08
CA TYR A 509 15.30 21.67 -17.20
C TYR A 509 15.23 22.53 -18.47
N SER A 510 14.02 22.67 -19.04
CA SER A 510 13.75 23.51 -20.21
C SER A 510 12.39 24.17 -20.08
N ILE A 511 12.22 25.35 -20.65
CA ILE A 511 10.95 26.04 -20.77
C ILE A 511 10.28 25.82 -22.15
N ASN A 512 10.91 25.06 -23.04
CA ASN A 512 10.31 24.72 -24.32
C ASN A 512 9.13 23.76 -24.12
N PRO A 513 8.15 23.72 -25.02
CA PRO A 513 7.17 22.66 -25.04
C PRO A 513 7.83 21.27 -25.02
N MET A 514 7.26 20.33 -24.34
CA MET A 514 7.82 19.00 -24.07
C MET A 514 9.12 19.02 -23.24
N GLY A 515 9.61 20.19 -22.82
CA GLY A 515 10.77 20.32 -21.95
C GLY A 515 10.43 20.01 -20.51
N ARG A 516 11.41 19.39 -19.80
CA ARG A 516 11.26 19.08 -18.39
C ARG A 516 11.09 20.32 -17.52
N VAL A 517 10.06 20.31 -16.70
CA VAL A 517 9.74 21.41 -15.77
C VAL A 517 10.78 21.48 -14.65
N GLY A 518 11.32 22.66 -14.43
CA GLY A 518 12.22 22.94 -13.30
C GLY A 518 11.46 23.42 -12.06
N PRO A 519 12.17 23.56 -10.93
CA PRO A 519 11.62 24.10 -9.70
C PRO A 519 10.92 25.44 -9.93
N MET A 520 9.77 25.62 -9.26
CA MET A 520 9.05 26.88 -9.26
C MET A 520 8.26 27.08 -7.97
N THR A 521 8.00 28.35 -7.66
CA THR A 521 7.27 28.75 -6.46
C THR A 521 6.19 29.76 -6.83
N ILE A 522 4.97 29.52 -6.35
CA ILE A 522 3.80 30.35 -6.58
C ILE A 522 3.17 30.68 -5.22
N ALA A 523 2.92 31.96 -4.96
CA ALA A 523 2.11 32.38 -3.82
C ALA A 523 0.63 32.09 -4.15
N THR A 524 -0.07 31.44 -3.24
CA THR A 524 -1.51 31.16 -3.35
C THR A 524 -2.24 31.64 -2.11
N THR A 525 -3.56 31.79 -2.18
CA THR A 525 -4.40 32.19 -1.04
C THR A 525 -4.33 31.19 0.12
N SER A 526 -3.93 29.95 -0.14
CA SER A 526 -3.72 28.89 0.85
C SER A 526 -2.26 28.73 1.31
N GLY A 527 -1.37 29.65 0.87
CA GLY A 527 0.07 29.62 1.20
C GLY A 527 0.97 29.42 0.00
N THR A 528 2.26 29.32 0.25
CA THR A 528 3.26 29.13 -0.80
C THR A 528 3.23 27.70 -1.33
N TRP A 529 3.06 27.56 -2.63
CA TRP A 529 3.11 26.27 -3.32
C TRP A 529 4.43 26.13 -4.10
N GLN A 530 5.06 24.98 -3.99
CA GLN A 530 6.28 24.61 -4.70
C GLN A 530 6.09 23.28 -5.40
N ILE A 531 6.30 23.25 -6.72
CA ILE A 531 6.01 22.04 -7.51
C ILE A 531 6.84 20.85 -7.06
N GLN A 532 8.13 21.05 -6.77
CA GLN A 532 9.03 19.95 -6.39
C GLN A 532 8.65 19.27 -5.06
N ASN A 533 7.92 20.00 -4.19
CA ASN A 533 7.43 19.47 -2.92
C ASN A 533 5.99 18.91 -3.04
N ALA A 534 5.29 19.32 -4.07
CA ALA A 534 3.89 18.95 -4.31
C ALA A 534 3.75 17.93 -5.46
N TRP A 535 4.86 17.52 -6.03
CA TRP A 535 4.87 16.55 -7.13
C TRP A 535 4.51 15.17 -6.63
N ASP A 536 3.44 14.63 -7.14
CA ASP A 536 2.92 13.30 -6.82
C ASP A 536 3.14 12.28 -7.95
N GLY A 537 3.66 12.71 -9.09
CA GLY A 537 3.89 11.86 -10.26
C GLY A 537 2.64 11.34 -10.97
N ASN A 538 1.46 11.67 -10.45
CA ASN A 538 0.16 11.19 -10.97
C ASN A 538 -0.71 12.32 -11.51
N SER A 539 -0.40 13.57 -11.17
CA SER A 539 -1.24 14.71 -11.47
C SER A 539 -0.77 15.51 -12.67
N THR A 540 -1.75 16.08 -13.38
CA THR A 540 -1.58 17.16 -14.36
C THR A 540 -1.85 18.50 -13.70
N TYR A 541 -1.09 19.53 -14.05
CA TYR A 541 -1.24 20.86 -13.50
C TYR A 541 -1.62 21.85 -14.60
N LEU A 542 -2.78 22.50 -14.46
CA LEU A 542 -3.27 23.54 -15.36
C LEU A 542 -3.13 24.91 -14.71
N PHE A 543 -2.56 25.87 -15.44
CA PHE A 543 -2.43 27.27 -15.06
C PHE A 543 -3.28 28.11 -16.00
N ILE A 544 -4.25 28.85 -15.48
CA ILE A 544 -5.18 29.69 -16.24
C ILE A 544 -5.12 31.12 -15.69
N PHE A 545 -4.58 32.05 -16.48
CA PHE A 545 -4.33 33.43 -16.06
C PHE A 545 -5.22 34.41 -16.79
N ASN A 546 -6.05 35.15 -16.06
CA ASN A 546 -6.83 36.25 -16.59
C ASN A 546 -5.96 37.40 -17.12
N TYR A 547 -6.42 38.06 -18.15
CA TYR A 547 -5.84 39.30 -18.67
C TYR A 547 -6.94 40.17 -19.24
N LYS A 548 -7.39 41.18 -18.50
CA LYS A 548 -8.53 42.03 -18.85
C LYS A 548 -8.32 42.85 -20.13
N SER A 549 -7.09 43.17 -20.47
CA SER A 549 -6.75 43.88 -21.71
C SER A 549 -6.94 42.99 -22.95
N SER A 550 -6.99 41.69 -22.83
CA SER A 550 -7.36 40.77 -23.90
C SER A 550 -8.87 40.50 -23.87
N SER A 551 -9.57 40.96 -24.87
CA SER A 551 -11.00 40.69 -25.02
C SER A 551 -11.30 39.19 -25.12
N TYR A 552 -10.39 38.43 -25.71
CA TYR A 552 -10.40 36.96 -25.76
C TYR A 552 -10.39 36.35 -24.37
N MET A 553 -9.38 36.68 -23.56
CA MET A 553 -9.22 36.11 -22.22
C MET A 553 -10.30 36.61 -21.27
N ALA A 554 -10.68 37.86 -21.32
CA ALA A 554 -11.79 38.39 -20.54
C ALA A 554 -13.13 37.67 -20.84
N SER A 555 -13.35 37.30 -22.09
CA SER A 555 -14.53 36.50 -22.50
C SER A 555 -14.47 35.08 -21.90
N LEU A 556 -13.34 34.39 -21.97
CA LEU A 556 -13.18 33.06 -21.40
C LEU A 556 -13.33 33.07 -19.88
N TRP A 557 -12.67 34.02 -19.23
CA TRP A 557 -12.72 34.17 -17.78
C TRP A 557 -14.14 34.40 -17.25
N GLY A 558 -14.98 35.05 -18.06
CA GLY A 558 -16.39 35.30 -17.73
C GLY A 558 -17.32 34.09 -17.83
N GLN A 559 -16.90 33.00 -18.48
CA GLN A 559 -17.73 31.81 -18.70
C GLN A 559 -18.01 30.97 -17.44
N ASN A 560 -18.92 30.01 -17.55
CA ASN A 560 -19.26 29.13 -16.45
C ASN A 560 -18.08 28.17 -16.11
N VAL A 561 -17.38 28.49 -15.03
CA VAL A 561 -16.24 27.66 -14.56
C VAL A 561 -16.68 26.25 -14.17
N GLY A 562 -17.95 26.05 -13.79
CA GLY A 562 -18.47 24.73 -13.44
C GLY A 562 -18.42 23.74 -14.61
N ASN A 563 -18.54 24.21 -15.85
CA ASN A 563 -18.40 23.34 -17.02
C ASN A 563 -16.96 22.82 -17.16
N LEU A 564 -15.97 23.69 -16.92
CA LEU A 564 -14.57 23.29 -16.89
C LEU A 564 -14.33 22.24 -15.79
N LEU A 565 -14.78 22.52 -14.56
CA LEU A 565 -14.56 21.62 -13.42
C LEU A 565 -15.28 20.27 -13.59
N ALA A 566 -16.45 20.29 -14.21
CA ALA A 566 -17.21 19.06 -14.47
C ALA A 566 -16.55 18.14 -15.51
N ALA A 567 -15.83 18.74 -16.48
CA ALA A 567 -15.19 18.01 -17.58
C ALA A 567 -13.72 17.63 -17.29
N THR A 568 -13.12 18.20 -16.24
CA THR A 568 -11.69 18.00 -15.92
C THR A 568 -11.47 16.65 -15.23
N PRO A 569 -10.50 15.85 -15.67
CA PRO A 569 -10.12 14.60 -15.02
C PRO A 569 -9.73 14.76 -13.54
N ASP A 570 -9.99 13.72 -12.75
CA ASP A 570 -9.81 13.79 -11.29
C ASP A 570 -8.33 13.85 -10.84
N ASN A 571 -7.38 13.54 -11.72
CA ASN A 571 -5.94 13.72 -11.47
C ASN A 571 -5.42 15.10 -11.89
N THR A 572 -6.26 16.13 -12.03
CA THR A 572 -5.85 17.44 -12.52
C THR A 572 -5.96 18.51 -11.45
N HIS A 573 -4.87 19.27 -11.27
CA HIS A 573 -4.83 20.47 -10.44
C HIS A 573 -5.02 21.74 -11.28
N ILE A 574 -5.82 22.68 -10.81
CA ILE A 574 -6.08 23.94 -11.52
C ILE A 574 -5.60 25.13 -10.70
N PHE A 575 -4.81 26.01 -11.33
CA PHE A 575 -4.35 27.26 -10.79
C PHE A 575 -5.03 28.42 -11.51
N PHE A 576 -5.84 29.18 -10.81
CA PHE A 576 -6.42 30.42 -11.32
C PHE A 576 -5.57 31.61 -10.90
N GLY A 577 -5.12 32.40 -11.85
CA GLY A 577 -4.30 33.58 -11.63
C GLY A 577 -4.68 34.78 -12.50
N SER A 578 -3.94 35.89 -12.45
CA SER A 578 -4.18 37.06 -13.27
C SER A 578 -2.88 37.82 -13.57
N TYR A 579 -2.79 38.39 -14.77
CA TYR A 579 -1.72 39.32 -15.17
C TYR A 579 -1.97 40.76 -14.71
N ASP A 580 -3.21 41.06 -14.32
CA ASP A 580 -3.63 42.44 -14.01
C ASP A 580 -3.14 42.88 -12.63
N THR A 581 -3.06 44.20 -12.45
CA THR A 581 -2.62 44.81 -11.16
C THR A 581 -3.65 44.62 -10.05
N ASP A 582 -4.92 44.40 -10.39
CA ASP A 582 -5.99 44.11 -9.45
C ASP A 582 -6.29 42.62 -9.36
N TYR A 583 -5.28 41.77 -9.56
CA TYR A 583 -5.36 40.31 -9.54
C TYR A 583 -6.16 39.74 -8.36
N ALA A 584 -6.02 40.33 -7.18
CA ALA A 584 -6.75 39.87 -5.98
C ALA A 584 -8.26 39.90 -6.15
N ASN A 585 -8.80 40.91 -6.89
CA ASN A 585 -10.22 40.98 -7.17
C ASN A 585 -10.68 39.95 -8.23
N ASP A 586 -9.81 39.67 -9.22
CA ASP A 586 -10.05 38.63 -10.21
C ASP A 586 -10.13 37.25 -9.55
N ILE A 587 -9.19 36.98 -8.67
CA ILE A 587 -9.09 35.74 -7.91
C ILE A 587 -10.27 35.56 -6.97
N ALA A 588 -10.59 36.57 -6.17
CA ALA A 588 -11.76 36.50 -5.26
C ALA A 588 -13.07 36.25 -6.02
N THR A 589 -13.21 36.86 -7.22
CA THR A 589 -14.36 36.62 -8.10
C THR A 589 -14.41 35.18 -8.61
N MET A 590 -13.28 34.63 -9.06
CA MET A 590 -13.20 33.25 -9.55
C MET A 590 -13.45 32.27 -8.40
N GLU A 591 -12.83 32.47 -7.26
CA GLU A 591 -13.02 31.66 -6.07
C GLU A 591 -14.49 31.60 -5.64
N SER A 592 -15.16 32.74 -5.64
CA SER A 592 -16.61 32.79 -5.34
C SER A 592 -17.43 31.95 -6.34
N ARG A 593 -17.10 32.00 -7.62
CA ARG A 593 -17.80 31.22 -8.66
C ARG A 593 -17.53 29.72 -8.53
N VAL A 594 -16.31 29.33 -8.24
CA VAL A 594 -15.92 27.93 -7.99
C VAL A 594 -16.65 27.41 -6.75
N ASN A 595 -16.60 28.16 -5.65
CA ASN A 595 -17.28 27.78 -4.41
C ASN A 595 -18.80 27.66 -4.59
N ASN A 596 -19.42 28.55 -5.38
CA ASN A 596 -20.85 28.44 -5.69
C ASN A 596 -21.18 27.16 -6.47
N TRP A 597 -20.32 26.75 -7.38
CA TRP A 597 -20.50 25.48 -8.11
C TRP A 597 -20.26 24.27 -7.19
N LEU A 598 -19.17 24.26 -6.42
CA LEU A 598 -18.85 23.18 -5.48
C LEU A 598 -19.95 22.96 -4.44
N ASN A 599 -20.51 24.03 -3.89
CA ASN A 599 -21.61 23.95 -2.93
C ASN A 599 -22.89 23.29 -3.49
N ALA A 600 -23.05 23.26 -4.80
CA ALA A 600 -24.15 22.60 -5.48
C ALA A 600 -23.86 21.12 -5.82
N GLN A 601 -22.65 20.64 -5.57
CA GLN A 601 -22.25 19.25 -5.88
C GLN A 601 -22.47 18.29 -4.70
N SER A 602 -22.39 16.98 -4.96
CA SER A 602 -22.35 15.94 -3.94
C SER A 602 -21.14 16.11 -2.99
N GLN A 603 -21.18 15.51 -1.82
CA GLN A 603 -20.05 15.53 -0.89
C GLN A 603 -18.80 14.91 -1.54
N GLU A 604 -18.92 13.75 -2.14
CA GLU A 604 -17.87 13.05 -2.86
C GLU A 604 -17.20 13.96 -3.92
N LYS A 605 -17.99 14.65 -4.78
CA LYS A 605 -17.44 15.55 -5.80
C LYS A 605 -16.76 16.78 -5.20
N ARG A 606 -17.22 17.28 -4.07
CA ARG A 606 -16.53 18.35 -3.32
C ARG A 606 -15.19 17.87 -2.79
N GLU A 607 -15.18 16.67 -2.21
CA GLU A 607 -13.97 16.05 -1.65
C GLU A 607 -12.96 15.75 -2.76
N SER A 608 -13.38 15.26 -3.92
CA SER A 608 -12.49 15.04 -5.06
C SER A 608 -11.78 16.31 -5.53
N TRP A 609 -12.37 17.50 -5.33
CA TRP A 609 -11.72 18.76 -5.64
C TRP A 609 -10.90 19.35 -4.48
N ASN A 610 -10.91 18.76 -3.31
CA ASN A 610 -10.18 19.29 -2.16
C ASN A 610 -8.66 19.31 -2.44
N GLY A 611 -8.04 20.48 -2.25
CA GLY A 611 -6.61 20.68 -2.49
C GLY A 611 -6.17 20.68 -3.96
N ARG A 612 -7.08 20.46 -4.93
CA ARG A 612 -6.74 20.48 -6.37
C ARG A 612 -6.97 21.83 -7.05
N ILE A 613 -7.75 22.73 -6.46
CA ILE A 613 -7.94 24.10 -6.96
C ILE A 613 -7.10 25.06 -6.12
N ARG A 614 -6.32 25.90 -6.78
CA ARG A 614 -5.49 26.91 -6.14
C ARG A 614 -5.69 28.27 -6.78
N TYR A 615 -5.66 29.29 -5.97
CA TYR A 615 -5.83 30.70 -6.38
C TYR A 615 -4.50 31.43 -6.17
N VAL A 616 -3.96 31.95 -7.25
CA VAL A 616 -2.62 32.59 -7.26
C VAL A 616 -2.71 33.97 -6.64
N ASP A 617 -2.08 34.17 -5.46
CA ASP A 617 -2.10 35.43 -4.69
C ASP A 617 -0.90 36.34 -5.05
N GLN A 618 -0.62 36.43 -6.31
CA GLN A 618 0.38 37.32 -6.90
C GLN A 618 0.06 37.54 -8.39
N ARG A 619 0.63 38.55 -9.02
CA ARG A 619 0.52 38.66 -10.47
C ARG A 619 1.25 37.52 -11.15
N ALA A 620 0.76 37.06 -12.29
CA ALA A 620 1.33 35.96 -13.08
C ALA A 620 2.86 36.15 -13.31
N GLY A 621 3.28 37.34 -13.70
CA GLY A 621 4.70 37.65 -13.96
C GLY A 621 5.58 37.76 -12.72
N GLU A 622 5.03 37.67 -11.51
CA GLU A 622 5.78 37.69 -10.24
C GLU A 622 6.06 36.26 -9.72
N ALA A 623 5.48 35.25 -10.33
CA ALA A 623 5.80 33.85 -10.04
C ALA A 623 7.29 33.59 -10.31
N SER A 624 7.92 32.73 -9.52
CA SER A 624 9.35 32.46 -9.61
C SER A 624 9.65 31.05 -10.12
N GLY A 625 10.84 30.89 -10.70
CA GLY A 625 11.31 29.62 -11.23
C GLY A 625 10.89 29.38 -12.68
N SER A 626 10.74 28.12 -13.09
CA SER A 626 10.52 27.75 -14.50
C SER A 626 9.25 28.32 -15.11
N ILE A 627 8.18 28.50 -14.33
CA ILE A 627 6.92 29.10 -14.82
C ILE A 627 7.11 30.55 -15.27
N ASN A 628 7.98 31.31 -14.62
CA ASN A 628 8.27 32.68 -15.04
C ASN A 628 8.88 32.75 -16.45
N GLY A 629 9.75 31.78 -16.76
CA GLY A 629 10.31 31.63 -18.10
C GLY A 629 9.24 31.38 -19.16
N VAL A 630 8.34 30.41 -18.88
CA VAL A 630 7.23 30.06 -19.79
C VAL A 630 6.26 31.24 -19.98
N ILE A 631 5.89 31.94 -18.93
CA ILE A 631 5.02 33.13 -18.98
C ILE A 631 5.59 34.20 -19.89
N ASN A 632 6.89 34.43 -19.86
CA ASN A 632 7.54 35.47 -20.65
C ASN A 632 7.85 35.06 -22.10
N ASP A 633 8.03 33.73 -22.35
CA ASP A 633 8.42 33.24 -23.68
C ASP A 633 7.26 32.83 -24.55
N TRP A 634 6.22 32.20 -24.00
CA TRP A 634 5.15 31.59 -24.79
C TRP A 634 4.04 32.55 -25.20
N ASN A 635 3.94 33.73 -24.59
CA ASN A 635 2.89 34.71 -24.85
C ASN A 635 1.47 34.07 -24.83
N ALA A 636 1.21 33.22 -23.89
CA ALA A 636 -0.07 32.53 -23.70
C ALA A 636 -0.71 32.91 -22.36
N PHE A 637 -1.98 32.54 -22.17
CA PHE A 637 -2.74 32.83 -20.96
C PHE A 637 -2.99 31.56 -20.10
N TYR A 638 -2.64 30.42 -20.65
CA TYR A 638 -2.82 29.13 -20.03
C TYR A 638 -1.66 28.20 -20.40
N TYR A 639 -1.29 27.36 -19.45
CA TYR A 639 -0.17 26.46 -19.53
C TYR A 639 -0.51 25.16 -18.83
N ALA A 640 0.16 24.07 -19.17
CA ALA A 640 0.00 22.83 -18.47
C ALA A 640 1.35 22.15 -18.17
N ILE A 641 1.32 21.26 -17.18
CA ILE A 641 2.39 20.31 -16.89
C ILE A 641 1.75 18.93 -16.86
N ASP A 642 2.28 17.99 -17.63
CA ASP A 642 1.79 16.62 -17.66
C ASP A 642 2.44 15.74 -16.59
N ARG A 643 1.95 14.50 -16.46
CA ARG A 643 2.45 13.49 -15.51
C ARG A 643 3.92 13.09 -15.73
N LEU A 644 4.50 13.39 -16.90
CA LEU A 644 5.90 13.16 -17.24
C LEU A 644 6.79 14.38 -16.96
N GLN A 645 6.32 15.30 -16.12
CA GLN A 645 7.05 16.53 -15.74
C GLN A 645 7.39 17.41 -16.92
N ARG A 646 6.54 17.49 -17.96
CA ARG A 646 6.81 18.26 -19.18
C ARG A 646 5.88 19.46 -19.29
N TRP A 647 6.43 20.59 -19.79
CA TRP A 647 5.62 21.73 -20.19
C TRP A 647 4.77 21.40 -21.42
N ARG A 648 3.49 21.68 -21.34
CA ARG A 648 2.53 21.42 -22.41
C ARG A 648 1.81 22.70 -22.87
N GLN A 649 1.71 22.86 -24.17
CA GLN A 649 0.88 23.89 -24.77
C GLN A 649 -0.58 23.44 -24.76
N ILE A 650 -1.49 24.42 -24.63
CA ILE A 650 -2.93 24.20 -24.75
C ILE A 650 -3.35 24.71 -26.12
N GLY A 651 -4.07 23.89 -26.86
CA GLY A 651 -4.46 24.19 -28.22
C GLY A 651 -5.64 25.20 -28.37
N SER A 652 -6.30 25.18 -29.48
CA SER A 652 -7.36 26.13 -29.80
C SER A 652 -8.61 25.90 -28.94
N LEU A 653 -9.10 26.91 -28.27
CA LEU A 653 -10.36 26.87 -27.52
C LEU A 653 -11.58 27.30 -28.32
N PHE A 654 -11.49 27.35 -29.66
CA PHE A 654 -12.57 27.79 -30.54
C PHE A 654 -13.80 26.87 -30.44
N ASP A 655 -14.99 27.49 -30.35
CA ASP A 655 -16.25 26.75 -30.29
C ASP A 655 -16.69 26.27 -31.66
N TRP A 656 -16.35 25.04 -31.99
CA TRP A 656 -16.71 24.40 -33.24
C TRP A 656 -18.21 24.07 -33.35
N GLN A 657 -18.95 24.01 -32.23
CA GLN A 657 -20.37 23.66 -32.22
C GLN A 657 -21.23 24.78 -32.79
N THR A 658 -20.93 26.00 -32.42
CA THR A 658 -21.74 27.16 -32.81
C THR A 658 -21.31 27.79 -34.13
N GLN A 659 -20.05 27.59 -34.55
CA GLN A 659 -19.43 28.14 -35.77
C GLN A 659 -19.57 29.68 -35.95
N SER A 660 -20.15 30.39 -35.00
CA SER A 660 -20.56 31.81 -35.21
C SER A 660 -19.71 32.81 -34.42
N CYS A 661 -19.16 32.42 -33.36
CA CYS A 661 -18.19 33.17 -32.56
C CYS A 661 -17.90 32.39 -31.32
N CYS A 662 -16.83 32.58 -30.78
CA CYS A 662 -16.58 32.32 -29.36
C CYS A 662 -15.64 31.14 -29.10
N TYR A 663 -15.07 31.21 -27.98
CA TYR A 663 -14.14 30.23 -27.45
C TYR A 663 -14.78 29.65 -26.20
N ARG A 664 -14.42 28.44 -25.86
CA ARG A 664 -14.95 27.70 -24.68
C ARG A 664 -13.88 27.47 -23.66
N LEU A 665 -14.12 27.89 -22.42
CA LEU A 665 -13.21 27.68 -21.32
C LEU A 665 -13.09 26.18 -20.96
N ASP A 666 -14.18 25.46 -21.02
CA ASP A 666 -14.26 24.03 -20.70
C ASP A 666 -13.46 23.15 -21.68
N TYR A 667 -13.12 23.64 -22.87
CA TYR A 667 -12.20 22.92 -23.75
C TYR A 667 -10.80 22.73 -23.20
N ILE A 668 -10.40 23.53 -22.19
CA ILE A 668 -9.13 23.29 -21.48
C ILE A 668 -9.10 21.90 -20.84
N ALA A 669 -10.24 21.38 -20.39
CA ALA A 669 -10.35 20.05 -19.80
C ALA A 669 -10.01 18.90 -20.76
N ASN A 670 -10.09 19.12 -22.07
CA ASN A 670 -9.67 18.13 -23.05
C ASN A 670 -8.17 17.85 -23.02
N GLU A 671 -7.36 18.82 -22.59
CA GLU A 671 -5.90 18.70 -22.58
C GLU A 671 -5.40 17.68 -21.56
N PRO A 672 -5.78 17.75 -20.27
CA PRO A 672 -5.37 16.73 -19.32
C PRO A 672 -5.91 15.33 -19.65
N ALA A 673 -7.10 15.22 -20.26
CA ALA A 673 -7.60 13.93 -20.74
C ALA A 673 -6.69 13.34 -21.84
N MET A 674 -6.28 14.17 -22.81
CA MET A 674 -5.31 13.76 -23.82
C MET A 674 -3.94 13.44 -23.20
N PHE A 675 -3.45 14.23 -22.23
CA PHE A 675 -2.15 13.98 -21.59
C PHE A 675 -2.13 12.67 -20.81
N ASN A 676 -3.25 12.27 -20.22
CA ASN A 676 -3.38 10.96 -19.59
C ASN A 676 -3.22 9.85 -20.64
N LYS A 677 -3.88 9.99 -21.80
CA LYS A 677 -3.73 8.99 -22.87
C LYS A 677 -2.31 8.95 -23.45
N GLU A 678 -1.69 10.11 -23.66
CA GLU A 678 -0.29 10.15 -24.08
C GLU A 678 0.65 9.54 -23.07
N PHE A 679 0.36 9.67 -21.77
CA PHE A 679 1.10 9.00 -20.71
C PHE A 679 1.01 7.47 -20.86
N GLU A 680 -0.20 6.93 -21.06
CA GLU A 680 -0.40 5.50 -21.35
C GLU A 680 0.40 5.04 -22.57
N VAL A 681 0.29 5.80 -23.68
CA VAL A 681 1.01 5.52 -24.93
C VAL A 681 2.53 5.47 -24.73
N GLU A 682 3.09 6.37 -23.93
CA GLU A 682 4.52 6.37 -23.65
C GLU A 682 4.94 5.25 -22.69
N LYS A 683 4.14 4.99 -21.65
CA LYS A 683 4.38 3.92 -20.66
C LYS A 683 4.21 2.52 -21.26
N ARG A 684 3.36 2.37 -22.27
CA ARG A 684 3.20 1.07 -22.95
C ARG A 684 4.52 0.51 -23.47
N ARG A 685 5.44 1.37 -23.88
CA ARG A 685 6.77 0.98 -24.33
C ARG A 685 7.69 0.50 -23.20
N GLU A 686 7.35 0.81 -21.96
CA GLU A 686 8.09 0.44 -20.76
C GLU A 686 7.58 -0.86 -20.12
N ASP A 687 6.46 -1.41 -20.64
CA ASP A 687 5.90 -2.67 -20.14
C ASP A 687 6.89 -3.82 -20.35
N PRO A 688 7.26 -4.57 -19.28
CA PRO A 688 8.30 -5.59 -19.35
C PRO A 688 7.96 -6.78 -20.24
N ALA A 689 6.68 -7.05 -20.53
CA ALA A 689 6.30 -8.13 -21.46
C ALA A 689 6.41 -7.72 -22.94
N ILE A 690 6.69 -6.45 -23.22
CA ILE A 690 6.80 -5.96 -24.59
C ILE A 690 8.23 -5.98 -25.09
N THR A 691 8.47 -6.69 -26.16
CA THR A 691 9.73 -6.63 -26.91
C THR A 691 9.67 -5.50 -27.93
N THR A 692 10.49 -4.47 -27.75
CA THR A 692 10.53 -3.29 -28.62
C THR A 692 11.63 -3.38 -29.68
N VAL A 693 11.33 -2.90 -30.89
CA VAL A 693 12.31 -2.73 -31.97
C VAL A 693 12.16 -1.35 -32.59
N ASP A 694 13.14 -0.50 -32.40
CA ASP A 694 13.14 0.83 -32.99
C ASP A 694 13.38 0.78 -34.50
N VAL A 695 12.49 1.42 -35.26
CA VAL A 695 12.56 1.52 -36.72
C VAL A 695 13.10 2.90 -37.14
N PHE A 696 12.52 3.97 -36.62
CA PHE A 696 13.01 5.33 -36.82
C PHE A 696 13.23 5.98 -35.45
N VAL A 697 14.38 6.61 -35.25
CA VAL A 697 14.75 7.28 -33.99
C VAL A 697 15.18 8.71 -34.29
N GLY A 698 14.32 9.68 -33.98
CA GLY A 698 14.58 11.10 -34.23
C GLY A 698 14.86 11.41 -35.70
N GLU A 699 14.29 10.61 -36.62
CA GLU A 699 14.56 10.76 -38.05
C GLU A 699 13.82 11.95 -38.62
N ARG A 700 14.52 12.82 -39.33
CA ARG A 700 13.93 13.99 -39.96
C ARG A 700 13.21 13.59 -41.27
N HIS A 701 11.90 13.68 -41.25
CA HIS A 701 11.08 13.57 -42.45
C HIS A 701 10.88 14.96 -43.08
N SER A 702 11.24 15.13 -44.34
CA SER A 702 11.19 16.45 -44.97
C SER A 702 9.80 16.85 -45.47
N GLY A 703 8.89 15.90 -45.61
CA GLY A 703 7.55 16.14 -46.16
C GLY A 703 7.52 16.62 -47.62
N GLY A 704 6.36 16.77 -48.19
CA GLY A 704 6.11 17.39 -49.50
C GLY A 704 5.00 16.77 -50.34
N TRP A 705 4.45 17.56 -51.25
CA TRP A 705 3.41 17.12 -52.21
C TRP A 705 4.00 16.32 -53.36
N GLY A 706 3.41 15.22 -53.72
CA GLY A 706 3.71 14.50 -54.96
C GLY A 706 4.39 13.13 -54.82
N GLY A 707 4.38 12.49 -53.68
CA GLY A 707 4.76 11.09 -53.49
C GLY A 707 6.27 10.81 -53.52
N GLY A 708 7.10 11.88 -53.54
CA GLY A 708 8.56 11.76 -53.60
C GLY A 708 9.30 11.80 -52.25
N TYR A 709 8.59 12.10 -51.18
CA TYR A 709 9.19 12.30 -49.86
C TYR A 709 8.97 11.06 -49.01
N THR A 710 9.93 10.15 -49.18
CA THR A 710 9.94 8.87 -48.50
C THR A 710 11.24 8.74 -47.73
N THR A 711 11.13 8.60 -46.41
CA THR A 711 12.27 8.23 -45.56
C THR A 711 12.34 6.72 -45.47
N LYS A 712 13.53 6.15 -45.57
CA LYS A 712 13.74 4.69 -45.57
C LYS A 712 14.79 4.29 -44.56
N THR A 713 14.52 3.21 -43.85
CA THR A 713 15.45 2.59 -42.92
C THR A 713 15.34 1.07 -42.94
N SER A 714 16.18 0.42 -42.16
CA SER A 714 16.06 -1.01 -41.87
C SER A 714 16.25 -1.25 -40.37
N ALA A 715 15.49 -2.17 -39.82
CA ALA A 715 15.57 -2.60 -38.45
C ALA A 715 15.84 -4.09 -38.34
N LEU A 716 16.59 -4.51 -37.34
CA LEU A 716 16.82 -5.90 -37.02
C LEU A 716 15.74 -6.39 -36.04
N LEU A 717 14.83 -7.19 -36.55
CA LEU A 717 13.80 -7.86 -35.75
C LEU A 717 14.40 -9.11 -35.06
N PRO A 718 13.78 -9.59 -33.99
CA PRO A 718 14.11 -10.88 -33.38
C PRO A 718 14.17 -12.01 -34.42
N ASP A 719 14.86 -13.09 -34.11
CA ASP A 719 14.90 -14.24 -35.00
C ASP A 719 13.53 -14.92 -35.14
N ALA A 720 13.41 -15.81 -36.14
CA ALA A 720 12.13 -16.46 -36.43
C ALA A 720 11.58 -17.30 -35.27
N ALA A 721 12.45 -17.84 -34.40
CA ALA A 721 12.04 -18.65 -33.26
C ALA A 721 11.39 -17.72 -32.17
N THR A 722 12.06 -16.63 -31.88
CA THR A 722 11.53 -15.61 -30.99
C THR A 722 10.26 -14.96 -31.56
N MET A 723 10.27 -14.61 -32.86
CA MET A 723 9.08 -14.08 -33.53
C MET A 723 7.88 -15.04 -33.43
N ALA A 724 8.13 -16.34 -33.35
CA ALA A 724 7.08 -17.35 -33.25
C ALA A 724 6.38 -17.36 -31.87
N THR A 725 6.95 -16.75 -30.85
CA THR A 725 6.33 -16.66 -29.51
C THR A 725 5.30 -15.53 -29.42
N PHE A 726 5.39 -14.50 -30.25
CA PHE A 726 4.49 -13.36 -30.22
C PHE A 726 3.18 -13.63 -30.97
N ASN A 727 2.07 -13.16 -30.44
CA ASN A 727 0.77 -13.13 -31.10
C ASN A 727 0.25 -11.70 -31.32
N THR A 728 0.86 -10.70 -30.70
CA THR A 728 0.48 -9.29 -30.77
C THR A 728 1.61 -8.47 -31.41
N LEU A 729 1.22 -7.49 -32.24
CA LEU A 729 2.08 -6.48 -32.84
C LEU A 729 1.42 -5.11 -32.79
N GLU A 730 1.96 -4.24 -31.97
CA GLU A 730 1.60 -2.84 -31.89
C GLU A 730 2.68 -1.97 -32.53
N VAL A 731 2.32 -0.81 -33.08
CA VAL A 731 3.27 0.16 -33.61
C VAL A 731 3.12 1.48 -32.91
N PHE A 732 4.14 1.86 -32.15
CA PHE A 732 4.27 3.22 -31.65
C PHE A 732 4.79 4.14 -32.72
N LEU A 733 4.13 5.27 -32.92
CA LEU A 733 4.60 6.38 -33.77
C LEU A 733 4.52 7.69 -33.00
N GLU A 734 5.57 8.48 -33.01
CA GLU A 734 5.58 9.90 -32.70
C GLU A 734 5.94 10.68 -33.97
N HIS A 735 5.09 11.66 -34.32
CA HIS A 735 5.38 12.67 -35.31
C HIS A 735 5.43 14.02 -34.63
N SER A 736 6.62 14.52 -34.39
CA SER A 736 6.85 15.79 -33.67
C SER A 736 7.26 16.92 -34.62
N CYS A 737 7.05 18.13 -34.16
CA CYS A 737 7.28 19.38 -34.89
C CYS A 737 8.57 20.07 -34.42
N SER A 738 8.95 21.12 -35.13
CA SER A 738 10.11 21.93 -34.74
C SER A 738 9.92 22.53 -33.35
N GLU A 739 10.86 22.30 -32.45
CA GLU A 739 10.84 22.76 -31.07
C GLU A 739 9.61 22.30 -30.26
N HIS A 740 8.91 21.25 -30.72
CA HIS A 740 7.64 20.76 -30.15
C HIS A 740 6.56 21.84 -29.99
N LYS A 741 6.58 22.86 -30.86
CA LYS A 741 5.63 23.96 -30.80
C LYS A 741 4.44 23.70 -31.70
N ASP A 742 3.24 23.94 -31.16
CA ASP A 742 2.03 24.07 -31.97
C ASP A 742 2.21 25.14 -33.06
N ARG A 743 1.40 25.05 -34.11
CA ARG A 743 1.46 26.04 -35.19
C ARG A 743 1.20 27.44 -34.67
N TYR A 744 2.12 28.34 -34.93
CA TYR A 744 1.98 29.77 -34.57
C TYR A 744 2.33 30.68 -35.73
N GLY A 745 1.68 31.84 -35.75
CA GLY A 745 1.97 32.92 -36.73
C GLY A 745 3.17 33.75 -36.28
N ILE A 746 3.95 34.18 -37.26
CA ILE A 746 5.04 35.14 -37.07
C ILE A 746 4.63 36.39 -37.86
N ASP A 747 4.55 37.49 -37.17
CA ASP A 747 4.31 38.84 -37.69
C ASP A 747 5.66 39.53 -37.79
N ASP A 748 6.21 39.61 -39.02
CA ASP A 748 7.55 40.15 -39.25
C ASP A 748 7.53 41.70 -39.41
N ASP A 749 6.38 42.29 -39.73
CA ASP A 749 6.24 43.77 -39.96
C ASP A 749 5.45 44.49 -38.84
N GLY A 750 4.84 43.76 -37.91
CA GLY A 750 4.17 44.32 -36.73
C GLY A 750 2.76 44.85 -37.02
N ASP A 751 2.13 44.42 -38.11
CA ASP A 751 0.79 44.88 -38.50
C ASP A 751 -0.37 44.14 -37.80
N GLY A 752 -0.02 43.11 -36.99
CA GLY A 752 -0.96 42.29 -36.24
C GLY A 752 -1.48 41.08 -37.02
N SER A 753 -0.99 40.87 -38.24
CA SER A 753 -1.29 39.72 -39.09
C SER A 753 -0.07 38.78 -39.17
N ALA A 754 -0.27 37.49 -39.34
CA ALA A 754 0.86 36.61 -39.54
C ALA A 754 1.35 36.63 -40.99
N ASP A 755 2.60 37.02 -41.20
CA ASP A 755 3.29 36.99 -42.49
C ASP A 755 3.72 35.58 -42.87
N ARG A 756 4.06 34.78 -41.90
CA ARG A 756 4.45 33.38 -42.07
C ARG A 756 4.08 32.57 -40.84
N TYR A 757 4.14 31.25 -40.99
CA TYR A 757 3.83 30.31 -39.91
C TYR A 757 5.03 29.41 -39.59
N ALA A 758 5.13 29.01 -38.35
CA ALA A 758 6.13 28.08 -37.86
C ALA A 758 5.48 27.05 -36.87
N GLY A 759 6.26 26.12 -36.38
CA GLY A 759 5.76 25.01 -35.57
C GLY A 759 5.18 23.88 -36.42
N CYS A 760 4.13 23.26 -35.93
CA CYS A 760 3.45 22.17 -36.63
C CYS A 760 2.68 22.62 -37.86
N HIS A 761 2.49 21.71 -38.80
CA HIS A 761 1.77 22.00 -40.05
C HIS A 761 0.26 22.16 -39.78
N GLU A 762 -0.42 22.93 -40.66
CA GLU A 762 -1.79 23.34 -40.44
C GLU A 762 -2.88 22.32 -40.79
N TRP A 763 -2.55 21.32 -41.62
CA TRP A 763 -3.51 20.40 -42.17
C TRP A 763 -3.28 18.97 -41.67
N ASP A 764 -4.34 18.18 -41.66
CA ASP A 764 -4.36 16.74 -41.53
C ASP A 764 -3.85 16.06 -42.81
N TYR A 765 -2.78 15.35 -42.73
CA TYR A 765 -2.18 14.65 -43.86
C TYR A 765 -2.14 13.15 -43.64
N LEU A 766 -2.37 12.41 -44.73
CA LEU A 766 -2.15 10.98 -44.76
C LEU A 766 -0.66 10.64 -44.70
N HIS A 767 -0.27 9.89 -43.73
CA HIS A 767 1.04 9.33 -43.56
C HIS A 767 0.95 7.81 -43.57
N TYR A 768 2.00 7.15 -44.08
CA TYR A 768 2.06 5.70 -44.24
C TYR A 768 3.39 5.18 -43.76
N LEU A 769 3.35 4.23 -42.85
CA LEU A 769 4.45 3.29 -42.67
C LEU A 769 4.23 2.11 -43.62
N LYS A 770 5.23 1.82 -44.46
CA LYS A 770 5.18 0.70 -45.42
C LYS A 770 6.32 -0.25 -45.15
N ILE A 771 6.03 -1.53 -45.28
CA ILE A 771 7.05 -2.57 -45.22
C ILE A 771 7.55 -2.93 -46.64
N CYS A 772 8.84 -3.18 -46.75
CA CYS A 772 9.44 -3.64 -48.00
C CYS A 772 9.39 -5.16 -48.11
N ASP A 773 9.40 -5.66 -49.35
CA ASP A 773 9.44 -7.09 -49.57
C ASP A 773 10.67 -7.71 -48.89
N GLU A 774 10.50 -8.87 -48.31
CA GLU A 774 11.56 -9.59 -47.63
C GLU A 774 12.71 -9.94 -48.55
N ASP A 775 12.40 -10.45 -49.73
CA ASP A 775 13.39 -10.86 -50.76
C ASP A 775 13.97 -9.68 -51.57
N ASN A 776 13.29 -8.54 -51.56
CA ASN A 776 13.71 -7.37 -52.33
C ASN A 776 13.41 -6.06 -51.60
N SER A 777 14.31 -5.64 -50.77
CA SER A 777 14.18 -4.39 -49.99
C SER A 777 14.03 -3.11 -50.82
N SER A 778 14.14 -3.19 -52.16
CA SER A 778 13.87 -2.07 -53.04
C SER A 778 12.38 -1.91 -53.38
N VAL A 779 11.57 -2.91 -53.11
CA VAL A 779 10.12 -2.91 -53.31
C VAL A 779 9.44 -2.66 -51.96
N CYS A 780 8.98 -1.44 -51.74
CA CYS A 780 8.35 -0.97 -50.47
C CYS A 780 6.96 -0.46 -50.80
N GLY A 781 6.03 -1.34 -51.14
CA GLY A 781 4.71 -0.98 -51.56
C GLY A 781 3.56 -1.35 -50.60
N THR A 782 3.85 -2.26 -49.65
CA THR A 782 2.79 -2.77 -48.78
C THR A 782 2.59 -1.82 -47.60
N GLU A 783 1.39 -1.31 -47.46
CA GLU A 783 0.99 -0.48 -46.31
C GLU A 783 0.96 -1.36 -45.07
N PHE A 784 1.62 -0.88 -44.04
CA PHE A 784 1.73 -1.56 -42.77
C PHE A 784 0.90 -0.86 -41.71
N VAL A 785 1.01 0.48 -41.64
CA VAL A 785 0.16 1.32 -40.78
C VAL A 785 -0.15 2.63 -41.50
N ARG A 786 -1.31 3.19 -41.23
CA ARG A 786 -1.72 4.50 -41.70
C ARG A 786 -1.90 5.46 -40.53
N TYR A 787 -1.47 6.68 -40.74
CA TYR A 787 -1.67 7.77 -39.80
C TYR A 787 -2.24 8.99 -40.47
N ILE A 788 -3.00 9.80 -39.73
CA ILE A 788 -3.45 11.08 -40.16
C ILE A 788 -2.99 12.12 -39.16
N THR A 789 -2.19 13.09 -39.64
CA THR A 789 -1.61 14.09 -38.77
C THR A 789 -2.63 15.05 -38.19
N THR A 790 -2.30 15.69 -37.09
CA THR A 790 -3.17 16.64 -36.39
C THR A 790 -3.13 18.03 -37.02
N TYR A 791 -4.14 18.86 -36.80
CA TYR A 791 -4.18 20.26 -37.25
C TYR A 791 -3.34 21.15 -36.37
N GLY A 792 -2.12 21.45 -36.79
CA GLY A 792 -1.26 22.40 -36.08
C GLY A 792 -0.65 21.93 -34.78
N ARG A 793 -0.72 20.63 -34.49
CA ARG A 793 -0.18 20.01 -33.29
C ARG A 793 0.61 18.74 -33.63
N GLU A 794 1.45 18.28 -32.74
CA GLU A 794 2.11 16.98 -32.84
C GLU A 794 1.20 15.86 -32.36
N GLY A 795 1.54 14.61 -32.67
CA GLY A 795 0.78 13.43 -32.25
C GLY A 795 1.65 12.25 -31.91
N ARG A 796 1.12 11.40 -31.04
CA ARG A 796 1.68 10.13 -30.61
C ARG A 796 0.59 9.09 -30.66
N TRP A 797 0.91 7.93 -31.19
CA TRP A 797 -0.05 6.86 -31.41
C TRP A 797 0.54 5.52 -31.08
N ILE A 798 -0.28 4.61 -30.62
CA ILE A 798 -0.06 3.17 -30.67
C ILE A 798 -1.19 2.58 -31.50
N THR A 799 -0.84 1.79 -32.51
CA THR A 799 -1.81 1.11 -33.37
C THR A 799 -1.60 -0.37 -33.31
N ASP A 800 -2.61 -1.11 -32.91
CA ASP A 800 -2.60 -2.57 -32.96
C ASP A 800 -2.76 -3.04 -34.42
N ILE A 801 -1.73 -3.71 -34.91
CA ILE A 801 -1.68 -4.33 -36.24
C ILE A 801 -1.37 -5.81 -36.14
N SER A 802 -1.74 -6.46 -35.06
CA SER A 802 -1.51 -7.89 -34.82
C SER A 802 -1.89 -8.78 -36.01
N PRO A 803 -2.98 -8.52 -36.74
CA PRO A 803 -3.31 -9.27 -37.94
C PRO A 803 -2.23 -9.25 -39.02
N LEU A 804 -1.33 -8.28 -39.01
CA LEU A 804 -0.22 -8.16 -39.98
C LEU A 804 1.10 -8.76 -39.46
N LEU A 805 1.11 -9.38 -38.28
CA LEU A 805 2.29 -10.02 -37.69
C LEU A 805 2.95 -11.06 -38.63
N TRP A 806 2.14 -11.73 -39.45
CA TRP A 806 2.64 -12.70 -40.48
C TRP A 806 3.62 -12.07 -41.45
N MET A 807 3.56 -10.76 -41.71
CA MET A 807 4.50 -10.06 -42.65
C MET A 807 5.92 -9.98 -42.09
N VAL A 808 6.08 -10.13 -40.79
CA VAL A 808 7.38 -10.03 -40.10
C VAL A 808 7.76 -11.35 -39.39
N LYS A 809 7.02 -12.41 -39.59
CA LYS A 809 7.16 -13.69 -38.89
C LYS A 809 8.54 -14.36 -38.98
N ASN A 810 9.31 -14.07 -40.01
CA ASN A 810 10.64 -14.61 -40.19
C ASN A 810 11.73 -13.80 -39.47
N GLY A 811 11.36 -12.63 -38.90
CA GLY A 811 12.31 -11.77 -38.22
C GLY A 811 13.43 -11.24 -39.12
N GLY A 812 14.62 -11.08 -38.51
CA GLY A 812 15.83 -10.69 -39.26
C GLY A 812 15.80 -9.21 -39.69
N ASN A 813 16.66 -8.86 -40.67
CA ASN A 813 16.77 -7.48 -41.10
C ASN A 813 15.63 -7.13 -42.06
N ARG A 814 14.73 -6.25 -41.65
CA ARG A 814 13.56 -5.79 -42.42
C ARG A 814 13.67 -4.30 -42.75
N SER A 815 13.27 -3.94 -43.96
CA SER A 815 13.29 -2.55 -44.42
C SER A 815 11.89 -1.92 -44.37
N PHE A 816 11.84 -0.66 -43.96
CA PHE A 816 10.62 0.14 -43.84
C PHE A 816 10.79 1.46 -44.56
N THR A 817 9.68 2.00 -45.06
CA THR A 817 9.61 3.35 -45.57
C THR A 817 8.48 4.11 -44.90
N TYR A 818 8.75 5.37 -44.58
CA TYR A 818 7.73 6.31 -44.12
C TYR A 818 7.44 7.34 -45.21
N GLN A 819 6.21 7.53 -45.54
CA GLN A 819 5.75 8.45 -46.57
C GLN A 819 4.69 9.38 -46.00
N GLY A 820 4.89 10.70 -46.14
CA GLY A 820 3.93 11.73 -45.67
C GLY A 820 4.10 13.06 -46.38
N ALA A 821 3.05 13.87 -46.38
CA ALA A 821 3.02 15.16 -47.08
C ALA A 821 3.69 16.28 -46.29
N ASN A 822 3.63 16.28 -44.97
CA ASN A 822 4.28 17.27 -44.13
C ASN A 822 5.56 16.75 -43.50
N GLY A 823 6.47 17.65 -43.19
CA GLY A 823 7.73 17.34 -42.52
C GLY A 823 7.62 17.35 -41.01
N GLY A 824 8.60 16.71 -40.35
CA GLY A 824 8.70 16.63 -38.89
C GLY A 824 9.82 15.70 -38.49
N TRP A 825 9.82 15.28 -37.24
CA TRP A 825 10.71 14.24 -36.71
C TRP A 825 9.89 13.02 -36.37
N LEU A 826 10.46 11.85 -36.63
CA LEU A 826 9.79 10.57 -36.48
C LEU A 826 10.51 9.70 -35.45
N ASN A 827 9.73 9.18 -34.51
CA ASN A 827 10.08 7.98 -33.76
C ASN A 827 9.07 6.89 -34.10
N VAL A 828 9.55 5.71 -34.50
CA VAL A 828 8.69 4.56 -34.81
C VAL A 828 9.30 3.33 -34.17
N THR A 829 8.52 2.66 -33.33
CA THR A 829 8.91 1.44 -32.63
C THR A 829 7.89 0.34 -32.90
N LEU A 830 8.34 -0.85 -33.27
CA LEU A 830 7.52 -2.05 -33.30
C LEU A 830 7.54 -2.67 -31.90
N MET A 831 6.38 -3.11 -31.43
CA MET A 831 6.14 -3.60 -30.09
C MET A 831 5.50 -5.00 -30.21
N PHE A 832 6.18 -6.02 -29.72
CA PHE A 832 5.75 -7.41 -29.82
C PHE A 832 5.42 -7.95 -28.43
N SER A 833 4.30 -8.66 -28.30
CA SER A 833 3.88 -9.27 -27.04
C SER A 833 3.00 -10.50 -27.25
N THR A 834 2.48 -11.06 -26.17
CA THR A 834 1.63 -12.26 -26.13
C THR A 834 0.27 -11.99 -25.49
N TRP A 835 -0.29 -10.80 -25.69
CA TRP A 835 -1.49 -10.31 -25.02
C TRP A 835 -2.83 -10.77 -25.61
N ASP A 836 -2.82 -11.58 -26.65
CA ASP A 836 -4.07 -12.00 -27.26
C ASP A 836 -4.66 -13.19 -26.48
N ASP A 837 -5.84 -12.98 -25.87
CA ASP A 837 -6.51 -13.93 -24.97
C ASP A 837 -6.84 -15.26 -25.62
N ASP A 838 -7.09 -15.27 -26.93
CA ASP A 838 -7.36 -16.51 -27.63
C ASP A 838 -6.11 -17.32 -28.00
N GLY A 839 -4.92 -16.78 -27.68
CA GLY A 839 -3.61 -17.43 -27.96
C GLY A 839 -3.33 -17.72 -29.42
N LEU A 840 -4.19 -17.26 -30.31
CA LEU A 840 -4.07 -17.50 -31.72
C LEU A 840 -3.08 -16.52 -32.35
N ARG A 841 -2.31 -16.95 -33.32
CA ARG A 841 -1.29 -16.16 -33.98
C ARG A 841 -1.49 -16.11 -35.47
N PRO A 842 -1.47 -14.92 -36.13
CA PRO A 842 -1.51 -14.81 -37.56
C PRO A 842 -0.25 -15.42 -38.21
N THR A 843 -0.42 -16.49 -38.95
CA THR A 843 0.67 -17.20 -39.60
C THR A 843 0.70 -16.98 -41.11
N HIS A 844 -0.39 -16.56 -41.70
CA HIS A 844 -0.56 -16.32 -43.12
C HIS A 844 -1.46 -15.16 -43.40
N GLY A 845 -1.24 -14.46 -44.49
CA GLY A 845 -2.11 -13.42 -44.98
C GLY A 845 -1.87 -13.11 -46.43
N GLU A 846 -2.87 -12.65 -47.09
CA GLU A 846 -2.83 -12.26 -48.50
C GLU A 846 -3.49 -10.90 -48.70
N LYS A 847 -2.93 -10.07 -49.54
CA LYS A 847 -3.54 -8.81 -49.91
C LYS A 847 -4.65 -9.07 -50.93
N ALA A 848 -5.92 -8.90 -50.53
CA ALA A 848 -7.06 -9.12 -51.36
C ALA A 848 -7.11 -8.07 -52.51
N PHE A 849 -7.09 -6.78 -52.16
CA PHE A 849 -7.07 -5.72 -53.17
C PHE A 849 -6.60 -4.41 -52.55
N SER A 850 -6.17 -3.46 -53.41
CA SER A 850 -6.01 -2.08 -52.99
C SER A 850 -7.32 -1.36 -53.30
N GLY A 851 -7.84 -0.65 -52.29
CA GLY A 851 -8.95 0.28 -52.52
C GLY A 851 -8.57 1.36 -53.49
N GLY A 852 -9.47 2.24 -53.79
CA GLY A 852 -9.27 3.41 -54.60
C GLY A 852 -10.00 4.59 -54.02
N ASN A 853 -9.87 5.72 -54.72
CA ASN A 853 -10.61 6.91 -54.34
C ASN A 853 -12.11 6.70 -54.53
N PHE A 854 -12.90 6.97 -53.51
CA PHE A 854 -14.36 7.06 -53.61
C PHE A 854 -14.76 8.47 -54.04
N ASN A 855 -14.71 8.74 -55.32
CA ASN A 855 -14.92 10.08 -55.90
C ASN A 855 -16.42 10.33 -56.19
N SER A 856 -17.19 10.74 -55.21
CA SER A 856 -18.63 11.08 -55.30
C SER A 856 -19.54 10.00 -55.94
N ASP A 857 -19.02 8.80 -56.13
CA ASP A 857 -19.69 7.70 -56.89
C ASP A 857 -19.81 6.48 -55.96
N TYR A 858 -20.26 6.78 -54.75
CA TYR A 858 -20.24 5.84 -53.63
C TYR A 858 -21.08 4.58 -53.82
N ASN A 859 -22.21 4.72 -54.54
CA ASN A 859 -23.12 3.61 -54.75
C ASN A 859 -22.92 2.89 -56.09
N ASN A 860 -21.80 3.08 -56.75
CA ASN A 860 -21.50 2.44 -58.01
C ASN A 860 -20.87 1.07 -57.83
N GLU A 861 -21.71 0.03 -57.67
CA GLU A 861 -21.28 -1.36 -57.49
C GLU A 861 -20.29 -1.80 -58.60
N SER A 862 -20.48 -1.37 -59.82
CA SER A 862 -19.57 -1.75 -60.93
C SER A 862 -18.14 -1.22 -60.72
N LYS A 863 -17.96 -0.19 -59.89
CA LYS A 863 -16.67 0.41 -59.58
C LYS A 863 -16.04 -0.22 -58.35
N TYR A 864 -16.86 -0.66 -57.40
CA TYR A 864 -16.39 -1.10 -56.10
C TYR A 864 -16.62 -2.59 -55.80
N ASP A 865 -17.44 -3.29 -56.60
CA ASP A 865 -17.54 -4.75 -56.53
C ASP A 865 -16.22 -5.39 -56.95
N ARG A 866 -15.44 -5.82 -55.96
CA ARG A 866 -14.10 -6.44 -56.14
C ARG A 866 -14.22 -7.87 -55.70
N ARG A 867 -13.85 -8.78 -56.60
CA ARG A 867 -13.71 -10.20 -56.26
C ARG A 867 -12.27 -10.59 -56.07
N TYR A 868 -12.04 -11.38 -55.05
CA TYR A 868 -10.77 -12.00 -54.77
C TYR A 868 -10.99 -13.47 -54.39
N ASP A 869 -10.41 -14.39 -55.12
CA ASP A 869 -10.55 -15.80 -54.87
C ASP A 869 -9.43 -16.25 -53.94
N VAL A 870 -9.82 -16.60 -52.70
CA VAL A 870 -8.93 -17.18 -51.71
C VAL A 870 -8.99 -18.68 -51.83
N ASN A 871 -7.89 -19.31 -52.08
CA ASN A 871 -7.79 -20.76 -52.13
C ASN A 871 -7.18 -21.31 -50.85
N THR A 872 -8.03 -21.77 -49.96
CA THR A 872 -7.59 -22.39 -48.70
C THR A 872 -7.48 -23.90 -48.89
N SER A 873 -6.28 -24.40 -49.17
CA SER A 873 -6.00 -25.83 -49.13
C SER A 873 -5.80 -26.40 -47.73
N THR A 874 -5.80 -25.57 -46.73
CA THR A 874 -5.54 -25.88 -45.31
C THR A 874 -6.76 -25.47 -44.44
N GLN A 875 -7.04 -26.26 -43.45
CA GLN A 875 -8.04 -25.89 -42.45
C GLN A 875 -7.41 -24.87 -41.50
N TRP A 876 -8.10 -23.76 -41.31
CA TRP A 876 -7.66 -22.65 -40.44
C TRP A 876 -8.50 -22.59 -39.19
N ASP A 877 -7.87 -22.28 -38.06
CA ASP A 877 -8.60 -22.11 -36.79
C ASP A 877 -9.42 -20.80 -36.81
N LYS A 878 -8.88 -19.74 -37.43
CA LYS A 878 -9.55 -18.44 -37.57
C LYS A 878 -9.18 -17.80 -38.91
N VAL A 879 -10.14 -17.16 -39.57
CA VAL A 879 -9.95 -16.37 -40.79
C VAL A 879 -10.58 -15.01 -40.58
N GLU A 880 -9.81 -13.96 -40.80
CA GLU A 880 -10.25 -12.58 -40.61
C GLU A 880 -10.04 -11.71 -41.85
N ILE A 881 -10.95 -10.77 -42.08
CA ILE A 881 -10.74 -9.63 -42.94
C ILE A 881 -10.14 -8.51 -42.11
N ALA A 882 -8.95 -8.01 -42.50
CA ALA A 882 -8.37 -6.79 -41.92
C ALA A 882 -8.40 -5.68 -42.97
N ALA A 883 -9.10 -4.58 -42.65
CA ALA A 883 -9.27 -3.46 -43.58
C ALA A 883 -8.90 -2.11 -42.92
N ILE A 884 -8.03 -1.35 -43.58
CA ILE A 884 -7.74 0.03 -43.19
C ILE A 884 -8.58 0.95 -44.06
N VAL A 885 -9.56 1.62 -43.42
CA VAL A 885 -10.52 2.48 -44.10
C VAL A 885 -10.49 3.88 -43.52
N THR A 886 -10.27 4.89 -44.34
CA THR A 886 -10.32 6.29 -43.93
C THR A 886 -11.06 7.11 -45.00
N GLY A 887 -12.16 7.76 -44.60
CA GLY A 887 -12.78 8.78 -45.38
C GLY A 887 -12.00 10.10 -45.25
N HIS A 888 -11.23 10.47 -46.26
CA HIS A 888 -10.43 11.68 -46.29
C HIS A 888 -10.49 12.34 -47.67
N GLY A 889 -10.91 13.60 -47.73
CA GLY A 889 -10.98 14.31 -48.99
C GLY A 889 -12.00 15.44 -49.04
N PHE A 890 -11.70 16.49 -48.30
CA PHE A 890 -12.49 17.72 -48.35
C PHE A 890 -12.56 18.28 -49.80
N GLY A 891 -13.74 18.71 -50.25
CA GLY A 891 -13.94 19.32 -51.55
C GLY A 891 -14.02 18.32 -52.72
N GLN A 892 -14.06 17.03 -52.49
CA GLN A 892 -14.21 16.02 -53.56
C GLN A 892 -15.65 15.91 -54.05
N ASP A 893 -16.61 16.30 -53.24
CA ASP A 893 -18.05 16.38 -53.55
C ASP A 893 -18.69 17.57 -52.84
N PRO A 894 -19.91 18.03 -53.30
CA PRO A 894 -20.57 19.23 -52.74
C PRO A 894 -20.89 19.15 -51.23
N ASN A 895 -21.03 17.96 -50.70
CA ASN A 895 -21.38 17.72 -49.28
C ASN A 895 -20.18 17.32 -48.45
N ASN A 896 -19.00 17.21 -49.05
CA ASN A 896 -17.80 16.65 -48.42
C ASN A 896 -18.03 15.26 -47.80
N CYS A 897 -18.92 14.49 -48.41
CA CYS A 897 -19.30 13.16 -47.90
C CYS A 897 -18.14 12.17 -47.86
N ALA A 898 -17.13 12.37 -48.69
CA ALA A 898 -15.94 11.59 -48.67
C ALA A 898 -15.29 11.53 -47.31
N GLU A 899 -15.38 12.59 -46.53
CA GLU A 899 -14.74 12.71 -45.20
C GLU A 899 -15.74 12.65 -44.06
N PHE A 900 -16.92 13.32 -44.23
CA PHE A 900 -17.83 13.58 -43.11
C PHE A 900 -19.13 12.77 -43.13
N CYS A 901 -19.32 11.85 -44.08
CA CYS A 901 -20.53 11.02 -44.11
C CYS A 901 -20.25 9.62 -43.61
N ASN A 902 -21.27 9.02 -43.00
CA ASN A 902 -21.24 7.61 -42.67
C ASN A 902 -21.21 6.80 -43.99
N HIS A 903 -20.13 6.03 -44.17
CA HIS A 903 -19.96 5.11 -45.26
C HIS A 903 -20.15 3.69 -44.78
N GLU A 904 -20.97 2.93 -45.47
CA GLU A 904 -21.14 1.51 -45.26
C GLU A 904 -20.22 0.72 -46.18
N HIS A 905 -19.37 -0.12 -45.64
CA HIS A 905 -18.48 -1.01 -46.35
C HIS A 905 -18.97 -2.44 -46.14
N ARG A 906 -19.31 -3.13 -47.25
CA ARG A 906 -19.81 -4.52 -47.21
C ARG A 906 -18.75 -5.46 -47.75
N PHE A 907 -18.50 -6.52 -47.01
CA PHE A 907 -17.64 -7.60 -47.38
C PHE A 907 -18.47 -8.90 -47.38
N SER A 908 -18.30 -9.69 -48.43
CA SER A 908 -19.02 -10.94 -48.59
C SER A 908 -18.04 -12.05 -48.83
N MET A 909 -18.08 -13.09 -48.01
CA MET A 909 -17.23 -14.28 -48.15
C MET A 909 -18.05 -15.54 -47.98
N ASN A 910 -18.08 -16.39 -49.02
CA ASN A 910 -18.81 -17.67 -49.01
C ASN A 910 -20.28 -17.55 -48.58
N GLY A 911 -20.90 -16.39 -48.83
CA GLY A 911 -22.28 -16.13 -48.46
C GLY A 911 -22.49 -15.61 -47.04
N LYS A 912 -21.42 -15.35 -46.31
CA LYS A 912 -21.46 -14.54 -45.11
C LYS A 912 -21.17 -13.09 -45.49
N ASP A 913 -22.06 -12.21 -45.12
CA ASP A 913 -21.92 -10.77 -45.36
C ASP A 913 -21.59 -10.07 -44.05
N VAL A 914 -20.62 -9.19 -44.07
CA VAL A 914 -20.27 -8.30 -42.98
C VAL A 914 -20.26 -6.88 -43.44
N THR A 915 -20.74 -5.99 -42.58
CA THR A 915 -20.86 -4.58 -42.87
C THR A 915 -20.17 -3.80 -41.77
N HIS A 916 -19.42 -2.81 -42.18
CA HIS A 916 -18.81 -1.82 -41.28
C HIS A 916 -19.23 -0.43 -41.72
N ASP A 917 -19.62 0.38 -40.74
CA ASP A 917 -20.01 1.77 -40.99
C ASP A 917 -19.38 2.70 -39.92
N PHE A 918 -19.56 3.99 -40.10
CA PHE A 918 -19.00 5.03 -39.26
C PHE A 918 -20.10 5.99 -38.80
N PRO A 919 -20.96 5.59 -37.86
CA PRO A 919 -22.13 6.38 -37.48
C PRO A 919 -21.76 7.76 -36.91
N GLU A 920 -20.59 7.92 -36.30
CA GLU A 920 -20.09 9.21 -35.80
C GLU A 920 -19.83 10.24 -36.92
N ALA A 921 -19.67 9.81 -38.16
CA ALA A 921 -19.47 10.70 -39.30
C ALA A 921 -20.72 11.51 -39.67
N GLY A 922 -21.90 10.96 -39.46
CA GLY A 922 -23.16 11.63 -39.88
C GLY A 922 -23.41 11.62 -41.38
N ASN A 923 -24.04 12.64 -41.90
CA ASN A 923 -24.54 12.67 -43.31
C ASN A 923 -23.81 13.66 -44.25
N SER A 924 -23.07 14.59 -43.71
CA SER A 924 -22.26 15.57 -44.48
C SER A 924 -21.41 16.42 -43.55
N SER A 925 -20.52 17.25 -44.10
CA SER A 925 -19.77 18.23 -43.32
C SER A 925 -20.61 19.19 -42.46
N VAL A 926 -21.87 19.38 -42.84
CA VAL A 926 -22.84 20.21 -42.09
C VAL A 926 -23.67 19.35 -41.13
N GLY A 927 -23.99 18.13 -41.53
CA GLY A 927 -24.84 17.21 -40.81
C GLY A 927 -24.08 16.13 -40.01
N SER A 928 -22.73 16.09 -40.07
CA SER A 928 -21.91 15.21 -39.25
C SER A 928 -22.09 15.49 -37.77
N ASP A 929 -21.87 14.49 -36.92
CA ASP A 929 -21.81 14.71 -35.48
C ASP A 929 -20.69 15.74 -35.18
N ARG A 930 -21.08 16.91 -34.71
CA ARG A 930 -20.16 18.03 -34.45
C ARG A 930 -19.22 17.77 -33.25
N GLN A 931 -19.43 16.68 -32.54
CA GLN A 931 -18.63 16.27 -31.42
C GLN A 931 -18.12 14.82 -31.57
N GLY A 932 -18.28 14.22 -32.74
CA GLY A 932 -17.94 12.81 -32.93
C GLY A 932 -16.51 12.48 -32.54
N CYS A 933 -15.54 13.29 -32.98
CA CYS A 933 -14.13 13.09 -32.56
C CYS A 933 -13.80 13.66 -31.19
N GLN A 934 -14.57 14.64 -30.70
CA GLN A 934 -14.33 15.17 -29.33
C GLN A 934 -14.62 14.12 -28.25
N LYS A 935 -15.54 13.20 -28.50
CA LYS A 935 -15.85 12.10 -27.57
C LYS A 935 -14.65 11.17 -27.35
N SER A 936 -13.77 11.08 -28.32
CA SER A 936 -12.61 10.18 -28.35
C SER A 936 -11.29 10.84 -27.87
N VAL A 937 -11.36 11.98 -27.16
CA VAL A 937 -10.17 12.59 -26.57
C VAL A 937 -9.51 11.66 -25.55
N GLY A 938 -10.31 10.96 -24.74
CA GLY A 938 -9.85 9.93 -23.82
C GLY A 938 -9.22 8.71 -24.51
N ASP A 939 -9.62 8.44 -25.77
CA ASP A 939 -9.11 7.32 -26.56
C ASP A 939 -7.84 7.68 -27.36
N GLY A 940 -7.43 8.97 -27.39
CA GLY A 940 -6.20 9.40 -28.05
C GLY A 940 -6.37 10.47 -29.12
N THR A 941 -7.60 10.94 -29.42
CA THR A 941 -7.78 12.12 -30.29
C THR A 941 -7.06 13.31 -29.67
N VAL A 942 -6.14 13.92 -30.40
CA VAL A 942 -5.43 15.11 -29.95
C VAL A 942 -6.41 16.26 -29.78
N ALA A 943 -6.48 16.80 -28.57
CA ALA A 943 -7.46 17.82 -28.24
C ALA A 943 -7.17 19.17 -28.88
N ASN A 944 -8.20 20.00 -28.98
CA ASN A 944 -8.13 21.44 -29.25
C ASN A 944 -7.31 21.84 -30.48
N GLN A 945 -7.35 21.02 -31.51
CA GLN A 945 -6.73 21.31 -32.80
C GLN A 945 -7.46 22.48 -33.51
N LYS A 946 -6.83 23.03 -34.54
CA LYS A 946 -7.46 23.95 -35.47
C LYS A 946 -8.25 23.21 -36.56
N GLY A 947 -9.03 23.89 -37.35
CA GLY A 947 -9.84 23.28 -38.42
C GLY A 947 -11.12 22.64 -37.87
N SER A 948 -11.50 21.49 -38.38
CA SER A 948 -12.73 20.78 -38.02
C SER A 948 -12.46 19.54 -37.15
N TRP A 949 -11.55 19.60 -36.22
CA TRP A 949 -11.10 18.48 -35.43
C TRP A 949 -12.19 17.74 -34.61
N PRO A 950 -13.21 18.41 -34.00
CA PRO A 950 -14.21 17.72 -33.21
C PRO A 950 -15.30 17.03 -34.03
N TYR A 951 -15.36 17.27 -35.33
CA TYR A 951 -16.37 16.67 -36.20
C TYR A 951 -16.05 15.21 -36.47
N GLY A 952 -17.08 14.34 -36.37
CA GLY A 952 -16.97 12.94 -36.74
C GLY A 952 -16.59 12.74 -38.19
N ARG A 953 -15.78 11.74 -38.47
CA ARG A 953 -15.31 11.40 -39.83
C ARG A 953 -15.44 9.91 -40.09
N ALA A 954 -15.40 9.52 -41.33
CA ALA A 954 -15.50 8.14 -41.73
C ALA A 954 -14.20 7.37 -41.50
N GLY A 955 -14.13 6.71 -40.34
CA GLY A 955 -13.04 5.79 -39.97
C GLY A 955 -11.76 6.42 -39.41
N TRP A 956 -11.83 7.65 -38.90
CA TRP A 956 -10.66 8.27 -38.24
C TRP A 956 -11.05 9.55 -37.49
N CYS A 957 -10.22 9.95 -36.57
CA CYS A 957 -10.24 11.29 -35.97
C CYS A 957 -8.83 11.90 -35.98
N PRO A 958 -8.69 13.24 -36.08
CA PRO A 958 -7.38 13.86 -36.08
C PRO A 958 -6.61 13.59 -34.80
N GLY A 959 -5.49 12.89 -34.93
CA GLY A 959 -4.66 12.47 -33.79
C GLY A 959 -5.03 11.14 -33.15
N LEU A 960 -6.18 10.56 -33.48
CA LEU A 960 -6.47 9.18 -33.17
C LEU A 960 -5.74 8.27 -34.18
N ASP A 961 -5.35 7.11 -33.76
CA ASP A 961 -4.76 6.12 -34.64
C ASP A 961 -5.77 5.61 -35.67
N VAL A 962 -5.26 4.97 -36.72
CA VAL A 962 -6.09 4.33 -37.75
C VAL A 962 -5.90 2.83 -37.65
N ALA A 963 -6.57 2.22 -36.68
CA ALA A 963 -6.54 0.79 -36.49
C ALA A 963 -7.19 0.03 -37.66
N PRO A 964 -6.69 -1.13 -38.06
CA PRO A 964 -7.39 -2.01 -38.98
C PRO A 964 -8.75 -2.42 -38.41
N TRP A 965 -9.81 -2.29 -39.22
CA TRP A 965 -11.07 -2.91 -38.89
C TRP A 965 -10.97 -4.42 -39.14
N LEU A 966 -11.31 -5.21 -38.12
CA LEU A 966 -11.20 -6.67 -38.13
C LEU A 966 -12.59 -7.29 -38.16
N HIS A 967 -12.74 -8.34 -38.95
CA HIS A 967 -13.95 -9.13 -38.97
C HIS A 967 -13.66 -10.64 -39.15
N ASP A 968 -14.12 -11.40 -38.18
CA ASP A 968 -14.02 -12.86 -38.22
C ASP A 968 -15.03 -13.45 -39.24
N ILE A 969 -14.51 -14.23 -40.16
CA ILE A 969 -15.25 -14.89 -41.23
C ILE A 969 -15.01 -16.41 -41.23
N THR A 970 -14.54 -16.97 -40.12
CA THR A 970 -14.25 -18.42 -39.99
C THR A 970 -15.42 -19.32 -40.34
#